data_300520fe63c57185a5d73611ba793f90
#
_entry.id   300520fe63c57185a5d73611ba793f90
#
_cell.length_a   1.000
_cell.length_b   1.000
_cell.length_c   1.000
_cell.angle_alpha   90.00
_cell.angle_beta   90.00
_cell.angle_gamma   90.00
#
_symmetry.space_group_name_H-M   'P 1'
#
loop_
_entity.id
_entity.type
_entity.pdbx_description
1 polymer ?
#
loop_
_entity_poly.entity_id
_entity_poly.type
_entity_poly.pdbx_seq_one_letter_code
_entity_poly.pdbx_strand_id
1 'polypeptide(L)'
;IDDRKNIAMSISDKAINGILRRDMGFTGLSFTDALNMQGVAKYHPDGELELKALMAGNDVLLSPGDIPKAKRLIKEAMKNGRLSEDYVWGKVLKILNYKHAMGLDDFQTLNEYNVENDLNSTEAKYVNYKLVEQELCLVKDEKLLLPFHAKENKRVLSIAIGTGNKTQFQSELASLGNVSTVAISKSASAAQFAELKRKISTYDYTVVSLHAMSKYPPNYGVTSETAAFINGLTTTNNLVIVNFGNPYNLKKFDNHKTMLLAYEDQDAHHIKAAQAIYGVIGVNGTLPVTVGLDYRVNMGVTTLPINELNAGIPEEVGMSSATLSKIDDIANKAVNSGAAPGCQVLVAKSGRIIYNKSFGKHTFNSKVAVKNTDLYDLASITKVAATTLTLMKLVEDGKLSLDDKMAKYLPELEGTNKAHMTIKMVLEHKAGLKDWIPFYYETINDQEIYDSIYSSLPTDLHTIDVGNNLFMLNTYNGRILERIYESQVGTVGKYKYSDLGMILMKELIEKVTGENFQDYVNALYYEPMGIERLAFLPLKKFELSEIVPTSLSPDMRKGLVHGTVHDPGAAMLGGVSGHAGLFGNAESLAALMQMLLNGGIYNNVRYLKPETIAKFTAKQAIDSRRGIGWDKPEMDRRKGNPASDLASSECFGHTGFTGTMVWADPNYDL
;
A
#
# COMPACT_ATOMS: atom_id res chain seq x y z
N ILE A 1 -47.00 -2.36 19.51
CA ILE A 1 -46.71 -3.32 20.64
C ILE A 1 -47.61 -2.99 21.83
N ASP A 2 -47.63 -1.75 22.30
CA ASP A 2 -48.51 -1.28 23.36
C ASP A 2 -49.29 -0.07 22.87
N ASP A 3 -50.60 -0.19 22.85
CA ASP A 3 -51.54 0.81 22.33
C ASP A 3 -52.03 1.79 23.41
N ARG A 4 -51.62 1.58 24.65
CA ARG A 4 -51.97 2.46 25.77
C ARG A 4 -51.27 3.80 25.64
N LYS A 5 -52.00 4.89 25.83
CA LYS A 5 -51.50 6.24 25.73
C LYS A 5 -50.40 6.54 26.75
N ASN A 6 -49.32 7.15 26.34
CA ASN A 6 -48.17 7.56 27.17
C ASN A 6 -47.43 6.41 27.87
N ILE A 7 -47.51 5.18 27.35
CA ILE A 7 -46.74 4.03 27.84
C ILE A 7 -45.54 3.80 26.89
N ALA A 8 -44.36 4.12 27.38
CA ALA A 8 -43.11 3.78 26.69
C ALA A 8 -42.80 2.28 26.83
N MET A 9 -42.01 1.70 25.93
CA MET A 9 -41.67 0.27 25.98
C MET A 9 -41.00 -0.14 27.29
N SER A 10 -40.18 0.72 27.88
CA SER A 10 -39.48 0.49 29.15
C SER A 10 -40.42 0.34 30.35
N ILE A 11 -41.65 0.81 30.26
CA ILE A 11 -42.68 0.66 31.32
C ILE A 11 -43.89 -0.18 30.88
N SER A 12 -43.75 -0.86 29.74
CA SER A 12 -44.80 -1.73 29.20
C SER A 12 -44.59 -3.18 29.62
N ASP A 13 -45.48 -3.72 30.43
CA ASP A 13 -45.52 -5.13 30.78
C ASP A 13 -45.78 -6.02 29.55
N LYS A 14 -46.57 -5.55 28.57
CA LYS A 14 -46.77 -6.26 27.30
C LYS A 14 -45.46 -6.40 26.53
N ALA A 15 -44.63 -5.36 26.52
CA ALA A 15 -43.35 -5.39 25.81
C ALA A 15 -42.31 -6.24 26.57
N ILE A 16 -42.09 -5.98 27.86
CA ILE A 16 -41.00 -6.61 28.61
C ILE A 16 -41.39 -8.02 29.06
N ASN A 17 -42.46 -8.20 29.83
CA ASN A 17 -42.86 -9.54 30.30
C ASN A 17 -43.52 -10.36 29.18
N GLY A 18 -44.32 -9.72 28.32
CA GLY A 18 -45.01 -10.40 27.23
C GLY A 18 -44.03 -10.79 26.12
N ILE A 19 -43.61 -9.83 25.29
CA ILE A 19 -42.82 -10.12 24.10
C ILE A 19 -41.41 -10.56 24.47
N LEU A 20 -40.64 -9.73 25.22
CA LEU A 20 -39.23 -10.00 25.47
C LEU A 20 -39.04 -11.29 26.28
N ARG A 21 -39.74 -11.44 27.41
CA ARG A 21 -39.54 -12.58 28.33
C ARG A 21 -40.25 -13.85 27.86
N ARG A 22 -41.56 -13.76 27.60
CA ARG A 22 -42.36 -14.93 27.27
C ARG A 22 -42.21 -15.37 25.84
N ASP A 23 -42.43 -14.45 24.87
CA ASP A 23 -42.54 -14.84 23.46
C ASP A 23 -41.17 -15.04 22.81
N MET A 24 -40.15 -14.23 23.16
CA MET A 24 -38.78 -14.35 22.68
C MET A 24 -37.88 -15.21 23.59
N GLY A 25 -38.33 -15.57 24.79
CA GLY A 25 -37.56 -16.40 25.73
C GLY A 25 -36.31 -15.73 26.30
N PHE A 26 -36.20 -14.39 26.27
CA PHE A 26 -35.02 -13.70 26.75
C PHE A 26 -34.86 -13.83 28.28
N THR A 27 -33.78 -14.48 28.71
CA THR A 27 -33.46 -14.74 30.12
C THR A 27 -32.41 -13.79 30.70
N GLY A 28 -31.69 -13.03 29.86
CA GLY A 28 -30.63 -12.10 30.25
C GLY A 28 -31.16 -10.89 31.05
N LEU A 29 -30.23 -10.04 31.55
CA LEU A 29 -30.56 -8.78 32.22
C LEU A 29 -31.20 -7.79 31.24
N SER A 30 -32.33 -7.20 31.64
CA SER A 30 -32.93 -6.07 30.94
C SER A 30 -32.67 -4.77 31.69
N PHE A 31 -32.24 -3.77 30.95
CA PHE A 31 -32.02 -2.40 31.42
C PHE A 31 -33.11 -1.51 30.82
N THR A 32 -33.62 -0.56 31.56
CA THR A 32 -34.43 0.51 30.95
C THR A 32 -33.54 1.44 30.15
N ASP A 33 -34.10 2.20 29.22
CA ASP A 33 -33.52 3.46 28.82
C ASP A 33 -33.52 4.46 29.98
N ALA A 34 -32.82 5.58 29.87
CA ALA A 34 -32.74 6.57 30.94
C ALA A 34 -34.13 7.11 31.31
N LEU A 35 -34.57 6.84 32.55
CA LEU A 35 -35.94 7.17 33.02
C LEU A 35 -36.18 8.67 33.19
N ASN A 36 -35.11 9.49 33.27
CA ASN A 36 -35.19 10.96 33.32
C ASN A 36 -35.43 11.61 31.94
N MET A 37 -35.52 10.83 30.86
CA MET A 37 -35.74 11.39 29.51
C MET A 37 -37.15 11.97 29.40
N GLN A 38 -37.25 13.18 28.78
CA GLN A 38 -38.49 13.92 28.57
C GLN A 38 -39.59 13.11 27.84
N GLY A 39 -39.20 12.15 27.02
CA GLY A 39 -40.13 11.27 26.32
C GLY A 39 -41.03 10.44 27.21
N VAL A 40 -40.57 10.10 28.43
CA VAL A 40 -41.29 9.32 29.41
C VAL A 40 -41.52 10.09 30.71
N ALA A 41 -40.55 10.81 31.23
CA ALA A 41 -40.61 11.51 32.52
C ALA A 41 -41.75 12.54 32.63
N LYS A 42 -42.05 13.26 31.54
CA LYS A 42 -43.12 14.26 31.53
C LYS A 42 -44.53 13.69 31.73
N TYR A 43 -44.72 12.40 31.56
CA TYR A 43 -46.02 11.75 31.70
C TYR A 43 -46.19 10.97 33.01
N HIS A 44 -45.11 10.75 33.74
CA HIS A 44 -45.10 9.97 34.95
C HIS A 44 -44.27 10.68 36.03
N PRO A 45 -44.82 10.88 37.26
CA PRO A 45 -44.06 11.47 38.35
C PRO A 45 -42.87 10.59 38.74
N ASP A 46 -41.75 11.25 39.15
CA ASP A 46 -40.59 10.56 39.71
C ASP A 46 -40.97 9.59 40.81
N GLY A 47 -40.30 8.45 40.90
CA GLY A 47 -40.60 7.35 41.81
C GLY A 47 -41.70 6.42 41.32
N GLU A 48 -42.79 6.94 40.73
CA GLU A 48 -43.84 6.10 40.13
C GLU A 48 -43.40 5.50 38.79
N LEU A 49 -42.63 6.24 38.03
CA LEU A 49 -42.03 5.79 36.78
C LEU A 49 -41.14 4.57 37.04
N GLU A 50 -40.26 4.64 38.03
CA GLU A 50 -39.35 3.59 38.42
C GLU A 50 -40.11 2.34 38.91
N LEU A 51 -41.15 2.52 39.74
CA LEU A 51 -41.97 1.41 40.16
C LEU A 51 -42.66 0.72 38.97
N LYS A 52 -43.20 1.49 38.02
CA LYS A 52 -43.83 0.95 36.80
C LYS A 52 -42.80 0.18 35.95
N ALA A 53 -41.60 0.70 35.78
CA ALA A 53 -40.52 0.05 35.01
C ALA A 53 -40.11 -1.28 35.67
N LEU A 54 -39.99 -1.31 36.99
CA LEU A 54 -39.70 -2.55 37.73
C LEU A 54 -40.84 -3.57 37.55
N MET A 55 -42.10 -3.14 37.73
CA MET A 55 -43.28 -4.01 37.56
C MET A 55 -43.47 -4.51 36.14
N ALA A 56 -43.02 -3.73 35.13
CA ALA A 56 -43.04 -4.13 33.74
C ALA A 56 -42.05 -5.28 33.40
N GLY A 57 -41.13 -5.60 34.31
CA GLY A 57 -40.22 -6.73 34.15
C GLY A 57 -38.73 -6.41 33.99
N ASN A 58 -38.34 -5.13 34.02
CA ASN A 58 -36.94 -4.77 33.96
C ASN A 58 -36.17 -5.22 35.19
N ASP A 59 -34.89 -5.55 34.99
CA ASP A 59 -33.99 -5.97 36.07
C ASP A 59 -33.21 -4.78 36.64
N VAL A 60 -32.82 -3.82 35.78
CA VAL A 60 -32.04 -2.63 36.16
C VAL A 60 -32.70 -1.37 35.62
N LEU A 61 -32.81 -0.36 36.49
CA LEU A 61 -33.43 0.94 36.22
C LEU A 61 -32.33 1.98 35.98
N LEU A 62 -32.21 2.50 34.76
CA LEU A 62 -31.17 3.45 34.38
C LEU A 62 -31.64 4.89 34.67
N SER A 63 -30.74 5.69 35.26
CA SER A 63 -30.94 7.13 35.51
C SER A 63 -32.33 7.47 36.10
N PRO A 64 -32.71 6.89 37.25
CA PRO A 64 -33.96 7.23 37.90
C PRO A 64 -33.99 8.70 38.35
N GLY A 65 -35.15 9.34 38.28
CA GLY A 65 -35.32 10.75 38.64
C GLY A 65 -35.18 11.02 40.15
N ASP A 66 -35.78 10.19 41.00
CA ASP A 66 -35.75 10.31 42.47
C ASP A 66 -35.60 8.93 43.11
N ILE A 67 -34.37 8.54 43.45
CA ILE A 67 -34.06 7.24 44.06
C ILE A 67 -34.70 7.05 45.43
N PRO A 68 -34.64 8.01 46.36
CA PRO A 68 -35.31 7.90 47.66
C PRO A 68 -36.82 7.65 47.53
N LYS A 69 -37.49 8.39 46.66
CA LYS A 69 -38.93 8.25 46.42
C LYS A 69 -39.24 6.91 45.74
N ALA A 70 -38.46 6.50 44.72
CA ALA A 70 -38.60 5.20 44.06
C ALA A 70 -38.51 4.05 45.11
N LYS A 71 -37.47 4.06 45.96
CA LYS A 71 -37.31 3.07 47.03
C LYS A 71 -38.51 3.02 47.99
N ARG A 72 -39.05 4.18 48.38
CA ARG A 72 -40.22 4.25 49.26
C ARG A 72 -41.43 3.62 48.57
N LEU A 73 -41.73 4.01 47.33
CA LEU A 73 -42.88 3.50 46.59
C LEU A 73 -42.76 2.00 46.29
N ILE A 74 -41.57 1.48 46.03
CA ILE A 74 -41.34 0.03 45.87
C ILE A 74 -41.64 -0.70 47.20
N LYS A 75 -41.12 -0.18 48.34
CA LYS A 75 -41.42 -0.77 49.66
C LYS A 75 -42.88 -0.72 49.97
N GLU A 76 -43.58 0.37 49.69
CA GLU A 76 -45.02 0.50 49.86
C GLU A 76 -45.79 -0.49 48.95
N ALA A 77 -45.38 -0.67 47.72
CA ALA A 77 -45.97 -1.65 46.81
C ALA A 77 -45.78 -3.09 47.28
N MET A 78 -44.61 -3.40 47.88
CA MET A 78 -44.39 -4.71 48.53
C MET A 78 -45.31 -4.89 49.75
N LYS A 79 -45.40 -3.89 50.66
CA LYS A 79 -46.23 -3.93 51.84
C LYS A 79 -47.76 -4.10 51.54
N ASN A 80 -48.19 -3.48 50.42
CA ASN A 80 -49.55 -3.50 49.95
C ASN A 80 -49.91 -4.68 49.04
N GLY A 81 -48.96 -5.62 48.82
CA GLY A 81 -49.15 -6.81 47.99
C GLY A 81 -49.21 -6.56 46.48
N ARG A 82 -48.91 -5.33 46.01
CA ARG A 82 -48.84 -5.00 44.58
C ARG A 82 -47.60 -5.56 43.93
N LEU A 83 -46.55 -5.80 44.71
CA LEU A 83 -45.28 -6.37 44.29
C LEU A 83 -44.86 -7.43 45.32
N SER A 84 -44.53 -8.65 44.87
CA SER A 84 -44.11 -9.66 45.86
C SER A 84 -42.62 -9.43 46.23
N GLU A 85 -42.27 -9.78 47.44
CA GLU A 85 -40.91 -9.72 47.93
C GLU A 85 -39.99 -10.65 47.08
N ASP A 86 -40.47 -11.86 46.80
CA ASP A 86 -39.76 -12.84 45.97
C ASP A 86 -39.46 -12.33 44.58
N TYR A 87 -40.37 -11.52 44.02
CA TYR A 87 -40.11 -10.91 42.69
C TYR A 87 -38.91 -9.94 42.73
N VAL A 88 -38.85 -9.09 43.76
CA VAL A 88 -37.75 -8.14 43.93
C VAL A 88 -36.43 -8.89 44.20
N TRP A 89 -36.47 -9.87 45.12
CA TRP A 89 -35.29 -10.71 45.40
C TRP A 89 -34.83 -11.51 44.19
N GLY A 90 -35.75 -12.01 43.38
CA GLY A 90 -35.39 -12.66 42.11
C GLY A 90 -34.59 -11.76 41.17
N LYS A 91 -34.97 -10.46 41.11
CA LYS A 91 -34.19 -9.47 40.31
C LYS A 91 -32.81 -9.22 40.92
N VAL A 92 -32.75 -9.04 42.25
CA VAL A 92 -31.47 -8.84 42.96
C VAL A 92 -30.55 -10.04 42.78
N LEU A 93 -31.07 -11.26 43.02
CA LEU A 93 -30.29 -12.48 42.86
C LEU A 93 -29.76 -12.66 41.43
N LYS A 94 -30.59 -12.34 40.44
CA LYS A 94 -30.19 -12.38 39.05
C LYS A 94 -29.01 -11.45 38.77
N ILE A 95 -29.06 -10.19 39.25
CA ILE A 95 -27.96 -9.23 39.13
C ILE A 95 -26.72 -9.74 39.85
N LEU A 96 -26.84 -10.28 41.05
CA LEU A 96 -25.71 -10.83 41.81
C LEU A 96 -25.07 -12.03 41.09
N ASN A 97 -25.88 -12.91 40.51
CA ASN A 97 -25.37 -14.04 39.73
C ASN A 97 -24.56 -13.55 38.50
N TYR A 98 -24.99 -12.51 37.81
CA TYR A 98 -24.22 -11.91 36.72
C TYR A 98 -22.91 -11.28 37.23
N LYS A 99 -22.97 -10.58 38.38
CA LYS A 99 -21.77 -10.01 39.01
C LYS A 99 -20.76 -11.11 39.39
N HIS A 100 -21.22 -12.18 39.97
CA HIS A 100 -20.39 -13.33 40.30
C HIS A 100 -19.81 -13.99 39.04
N ALA A 101 -20.63 -14.25 38.04
CA ALA A 101 -20.17 -14.83 36.77
C ALA A 101 -19.10 -13.96 36.05
N MET A 102 -19.07 -12.65 36.31
CA MET A 102 -18.06 -11.73 35.83
C MET A 102 -16.86 -11.58 36.78
N GLY A 103 -16.79 -12.35 37.87
CA GLY A 103 -15.66 -12.32 38.81
C GLY A 103 -15.61 -11.09 39.72
N LEU A 104 -16.75 -10.34 39.88
CA LEU A 104 -16.78 -9.13 40.70
C LEU A 104 -16.74 -9.41 42.22
N ASP A 105 -16.90 -10.64 42.66
CA ASP A 105 -16.70 -11.10 44.01
C ASP A 105 -15.21 -11.34 44.37
N ASP A 106 -14.36 -11.53 43.37
CA ASP A 106 -12.91 -11.59 43.51
C ASP A 106 -12.23 -10.55 42.58
N PHE A 107 -12.67 -9.29 42.72
CA PHE A 107 -12.22 -8.21 41.89
C PHE A 107 -10.73 -7.95 42.09
N GLN A 108 -9.94 -8.17 41.03
CA GLN A 108 -8.52 -7.81 40.98
C GLN A 108 -8.36 -6.37 40.47
N THR A 109 -7.50 -5.61 41.13
CA THR A 109 -7.15 -4.27 40.64
C THR A 109 -6.53 -4.39 39.28
N LEU A 110 -7.01 -3.62 38.30
CA LEU A 110 -6.45 -3.60 36.97
C LEU A 110 -5.01 -3.08 37.04
N ASN A 111 -4.12 -3.77 36.33
CA ASN A 111 -2.76 -3.24 36.14
C ASN A 111 -2.80 -2.11 35.11
N GLU A 112 -2.51 -0.89 35.56
CA GLU A 112 -2.51 0.29 34.69
C GLU A 112 -1.23 0.42 33.84
N TYR A 113 -0.25 -0.46 34.07
CA TYR A 113 0.97 -0.48 33.28
C TYR A 113 0.66 -0.82 31.81
N ASN A 114 1.07 0.05 30.90
CA ASN A 114 0.92 -0.11 29.45
C ASN A 114 -0.54 -0.10 28.91
N VAL A 115 -1.55 0.25 29.70
CA VAL A 115 -2.97 0.25 29.30
C VAL A 115 -3.22 1.05 28.02
N GLU A 116 -2.57 2.22 27.88
CA GLU A 116 -2.73 3.07 26.69
C GLU A 116 -2.26 2.34 25.41
N ASN A 117 -1.11 1.68 25.47
CA ASN A 117 -0.59 0.91 24.32
C ASN A 117 -1.41 -0.34 24.03
N ASP A 118 -1.92 -1.00 25.07
CA ASP A 118 -2.74 -2.21 24.94
C ASP A 118 -4.10 -1.87 24.28
N LEU A 119 -4.72 -0.75 24.67
CA LEU A 119 -5.95 -0.24 24.05
C LEU A 119 -5.74 0.28 22.63
N ASN A 120 -4.57 0.88 22.36
CA ASN A 120 -4.20 1.43 21.05
C ASN A 120 -3.18 0.52 20.32
N SER A 121 -3.40 -0.79 20.41
CA SER A 121 -2.55 -1.78 19.73
C SER A 121 -2.53 -1.55 18.20
N THR A 122 -1.53 -2.10 17.53
CA THR A 122 -1.44 -2.07 16.06
C THR A 122 -2.71 -2.62 15.41
N GLU A 123 -3.28 -3.70 15.98
CA GLU A 123 -4.51 -4.31 15.48
C GLU A 123 -5.72 -3.38 15.67
N ALA A 124 -5.84 -2.74 16.83
CA ALA A 124 -6.92 -1.77 17.08
C ALA A 124 -6.86 -0.59 16.11
N LYS A 125 -5.66 -0.06 15.85
CA LYS A 125 -5.45 0.99 14.86
C LYS A 125 -5.80 0.52 13.45
N TYR A 126 -5.36 -0.68 13.06
CA TYR A 126 -5.67 -1.26 11.76
C TYR A 126 -7.19 -1.41 11.55
N VAL A 127 -7.89 -1.97 12.54
CA VAL A 127 -9.35 -2.12 12.49
C VAL A 127 -10.01 -0.74 12.34
N ASN A 128 -9.55 0.26 13.11
CA ASN A 128 -10.08 1.63 13.01
C ASN A 128 -9.89 2.21 11.59
N TYR A 129 -8.69 2.09 11.01
CA TYR A 129 -8.45 2.55 9.64
C TYR A 129 -9.35 1.85 8.61
N LYS A 130 -9.59 0.54 8.78
CA LYS A 130 -10.48 -0.23 7.91
C LYS A 130 -11.95 0.17 8.05
N LEU A 131 -12.41 0.44 9.26
CA LEU A 131 -13.77 0.95 9.50
C LEU A 131 -13.95 2.32 8.85
N VAL A 132 -13.02 3.24 9.07
CA VAL A 132 -13.06 4.58 8.46
C VAL A 132 -13.03 4.50 6.93
N GLU A 133 -12.24 3.61 6.34
CA GLU A 133 -12.20 3.41 4.89
C GLU A 133 -13.58 2.99 4.34
N GLN A 134 -14.33 2.15 5.07
CA GLN A 134 -15.63 1.67 4.66
C GLN A 134 -16.77 2.67 4.90
N GLU A 135 -16.64 3.57 5.86
CA GLU A 135 -17.69 4.54 6.16
C GLU A 135 -17.67 5.79 5.28
N LEU A 136 -16.51 6.15 4.69
CA LEU A 136 -16.42 7.32 3.81
C LEU A 136 -17.49 7.28 2.73
N CYS A 137 -18.25 8.37 2.62
CA CYS A 137 -19.34 8.46 1.65
C CYS A 137 -19.13 9.63 0.67
N LEU A 138 -18.87 9.33 -0.59
CA LEU A 138 -18.91 10.31 -1.66
C LEU A 138 -20.39 10.56 -2.03
N VAL A 139 -20.97 11.57 -1.41
CA VAL A 139 -22.40 11.84 -1.50
C VAL A 139 -22.82 12.25 -2.91
N LYS A 140 -21.99 13.08 -3.55
CA LYS A 140 -22.15 13.56 -4.93
C LYS A 140 -20.79 13.66 -5.61
N ASP A 141 -20.75 13.33 -6.88
CA ASP A 141 -19.66 13.67 -7.80
C ASP A 141 -20.19 13.79 -9.24
N GLU A 142 -20.97 14.83 -9.47
CA GLU A 142 -21.68 15.04 -10.75
C GLU A 142 -20.75 15.27 -11.94
N LYS A 143 -19.49 15.65 -11.68
CA LYS A 143 -18.47 15.90 -12.71
C LYS A 143 -17.46 14.76 -12.86
N LEU A 144 -17.60 13.69 -12.11
CA LEU A 144 -16.60 12.62 -12.00
C LEU A 144 -15.20 13.20 -11.71
N LEU A 145 -15.15 14.11 -10.72
CA LEU A 145 -13.95 14.86 -10.39
C LEU A 145 -12.95 14.01 -9.60
N LEU A 146 -13.44 13.05 -8.83
CA LEU A 146 -12.61 12.15 -8.03
C LEU A 146 -12.44 10.79 -8.72
N PRO A 147 -11.26 10.19 -8.61
CA PRO A 147 -10.08 10.67 -7.88
C PRO A 147 -9.24 11.67 -8.66
N PHE A 148 -8.46 12.50 -7.95
CA PHE A 148 -7.39 13.31 -8.54
C PHE A 148 -6.22 12.41 -8.98
N HIS A 149 -5.60 12.75 -10.10
CA HIS A 149 -4.41 12.05 -10.58
C HIS A 149 -3.15 12.82 -10.21
N ALA A 150 -2.35 12.29 -9.28
CA ALA A 150 -1.12 12.94 -8.80
C ALA A 150 -0.12 13.24 -9.93
N LYS A 151 -0.02 12.35 -10.93
CA LYS A 151 0.87 12.50 -12.10
C LYS A 151 0.52 13.69 -12.99
N GLU A 152 -0.71 14.19 -12.95
CA GLU A 152 -1.09 15.39 -13.71
C GLU A 152 -0.46 16.66 -13.14
N ASN A 153 0.16 16.61 -11.97
CA ASN A 153 0.83 17.71 -11.26
C ASN A 153 -0.01 19.00 -11.19
N LYS A 154 -1.34 18.85 -11.06
CA LYS A 154 -2.27 19.99 -10.91
C LYS A 154 -2.04 20.68 -9.58
N ARG A 155 -2.15 22.01 -9.59
CA ARG A 155 -2.04 22.82 -8.36
C ARG A 155 -3.36 22.75 -7.59
N VAL A 156 -3.31 22.20 -6.39
CA VAL A 156 -4.47 22.05 -5.51
C VAL A 156 -4.39 23.06 -4.37
N LEU A 157 -5.46 23.77 -4.09
CA LEU A 157 -5.61 24.59 -2.89
C LEU A 157 -6.49 23.84 -1.87
N SER A 158 -5.93 23.48 -0.72
CA SER A 158 -6.71 22.95 0.40
C SER A 158 -6.99 24.02 1.44
N ILE A 159 -8.27 24.28 1.71
CA ILE A 159 -8.77 25.26 2.67
C ILE A 159 -9.43 24.50 3.82
N ALA A 160 -8.84 24.52 5.02
CA ALA A 160 -9.43 23.97 6.24
C ALA A 160 -10.17 25.09 7.00
N ILE A 161 -11.47 24.93 7.22
CA ILE A 161 -12.31 25.86 7.98
C ILE A 161 -12.67 25.27 9.33
N GLY A 162 -12.46 26.01 10.41
CA GLY A 162 -12.76 25.58 11.78
C GLY A 162 -11.51 25.33 12.63
N THR A 163 -10.33 25.51 12.07
CA THR A 163 -9.04 25.39 12.75
C THR A 163 -8.13 26.57 12.40
N GLY A 164 -7.17 26.89 13.26
CA GLY A 164 -6.13 27.89 12.99
C GLY A 164 -4.82 27.28 12.48
N ASN A 165 -4.70 25.99 12.49
CA ASN A 165 -3.47 25.26 12.16
C ASN A 165 -3.69 24.31 10.98
N LYS A 166 -2.59 23.95 10.31
CA LYS A 166 -2.57 22.91 9.30
C LYS A 166 -3.05 21.58 9.90
N THR A 167 -4.02 20.93 9.27
CA THR A 167 -4.60 19.67 9.72
C THR A 167 -3.81 18.45 9.22
N GLN A 168 -4.03 17.28 9.83
CA GLN A 168 -3.51 16.01 9.32
C GLN A 168 -4.05 15.72 7.90
N PHE A 169 -5.32 16.07 7.62
CA PHE A 169 -5.90 15.98 6.27
C PHE A 169 -5.09 16.76 5.23
N GLN A 170 -4.74 18.01 5.56
CA GLN A 170 -3.93 18.86 4.67
C GLN A 170 -2.49 18.35 4.52
N SER A 171 -1.95 17.73 5.57
CA SER A 171 -0.61 17.13 5.53
C SER A 171 -0.59 15.90 4.62
N GLU A 172 -1.61 15.07 4.73
CA GLU A 172 -1.77 13.89 3.88
C GLU A 172 -2.01 14.28 2.41
N LEU A 173 -2.91 15.23 2.12
CA LEU A 173 -3.08 15.74 0.76
C LEU A 173 -1.76 16.24 0.14
N ALA A 174 -0.95 16.95 0.94
CA ALA A 174 0.33 17.49 0.47
C ALA A 174 1.41 16.41 0.26
N SER A 175 1.29 15.25 0.89
CA SER A 175 2.17 14.10 0.61
C SER A 175 1.79 13.36 -0.67
N LEU A 176 0.53 13.50 -1.12
CA LEU A 176 -0.01 12.80 -2.29
C LEU A 176 0.04 13.66 -3.58
N GLY A 177 0.20 14.97 -3.47
CA GLY A 177 0.19 15.84 -4.66
C GLY A 177 0.70 17.26 -4.42
N ASN A 178 0.64 18.08 -5.47
CA ASN A 178 1.06 19.48 -5.44
C ASN A 178 0.01 20.36 -4.75
N VAL A 179 0.02 20.39 -3.41
CA VAL A 179 -1.02 21.01 -2.57
C VAL A 179 -0.49 22.19 -1.76
N SER A 180 -1.10 23.34 -1.94
CA SER A 180 -0.96 24.50 -1.05
C SER A 180 -2.07 24.48 0.00
N THR A 181 -1.75 24.79 1.25
CA THR A 181 -2.68 24.71 2.38
C THR A 181 -2.97 26.06 2.99
N VAL A 182 -4.22 26.28 3.39
CA VAL A 182 -4.67 27.41 4.19
C VAL A 182 -5.60 26.90 5.28
N ALA A 183 -5.43 27.35 6.51
CA ALA A 183 -6.31 27.04 7.63
C ALA A 183 -6.90 28.34 8.18
N ILE A 184 -8.21 28.37 8.42
CA ILE A 184 -8.90 29.54 8.98
C ILE A 184 -9.93 29.14 10.03
N SER A 185 -10.15 30.04 10.99
CA SER A 185 -11.23 29.86 11.97
C SER A 185 -12.60 29.94 11.29
N LYS A 186 -13.59 29.22 11.84
CA LYS A 186 -15.00 29.37 11.42
C LYS A 186 -15.60 30.75 11.74
N SER A 187 -14.93 31.54 12.60
CA SER A 187 -15.24 32.96 12.89
C SER A 187 -14.39 33.94 12.05
N ALA A 188 -13.81 33.48 10.95
CA ALA A 188 -13.04 34.35 10.05
C ALA A 188 -13.92 35.48 9.50
N SER A 189 -13.31 36.65 9.29
CA SER A 189 -14.00 37.84 8.79
C SER A 189 -14.41 37.69 7.31
N ALA A 190 -15.40 38.44 6.88
CA ALA A 190 -15.80 38.50 5.47
C ALA A 190 -14.63 38.90 4.54
N ALA A 191 -13.70 39.74 5.02
CA ALA A 191 -12.50 40.12 4.27
C ALA A 191 -11.56 38.93 4.03
N GLN A 192 -11.34 38.10 5.05
CA GLN A 192 -10.53 36.87 4.93
C GLN A 192 -11.16 35.87 3.95
N PHE A 193 -12.47 35.68 4.02
CA PHE A 193 -13.19 34.84 3.05
C PHE A 193 -13.12 35.41 1.61
N ALA A 194 -13.20 36.73 1.44
CA ALA A 194 -13.07 37.36 0.14
C ALA A 194 -11.67 37.21 -0.47
N GLU A 195 -10.63 37.26 0.37
CA GLU A 195 -9.25 36.98 -0.04
C GLU A 195 -9.07 35.53 -0.51
N LEU A 196 -9.62 34.56 0.24
CA LEU A 196 -9.60 33.15 -0.16
C LEU A 196 -10.29 32.93 -1.50
N LYS A 197 -11.44 33.58 -1.75
CA LYS A 197 -12.15 33.49 -3.01
C LYS A 197 -11.31 33.97 -4.20
N ARG A 198 -10.50 35.02 -4.01
CA ARG A 198 -9.55 35.49 -5.05
C ARG A 198 -8.40 34.48 -5.26
N LYS A 199 -7.91 33.88 -4.17
CA LYS A 199 -6.84 32.88 -4.25
C LYS A 199 -7.27 31.62 -4.98
N ILE A 200 -8.49 31.13 -4.78
CA ILE A 200 -9.05 29.93 -5.42
C ILE A 200 -8.91 30.00 -6.95
N SER A 201 -9.13 31.16 -7.58
CA SER A 201 -9.07 31.30 -9.05
C SER A 201 -7.69 31.06 -9.65
N THR A 202 -6.65 30.96 -8.84
CA THR A 202 -5.26 30.72 -9.30
C THR A 202 -4.85 29.25 -9.23
N TYR A 203 -5.74 28.36 -8.80
CA TYR A 203 -5.49 26.92 -8.67
C TYR A 203 -6.36 26.11 -9.63
N ASP A 204 -5.88 24.93 -9.98
CA ASP A 204 -6.57 24.02 -10.90
C ASP A 204 -7.70 23.25 -10.19
N TYR A 205 -7.49 22.91 -8.91
CA TYR A 205 -8.44 22.24 -8.03
C TYR A 205 -8.51 22.94 -6.67
N THR A 206 -9.68 22.87 -6.03
CA THR A 206 -9.87 23.37 -4.66
C THR A 206 -10.55 22.32 -3.81
N VAL A 207 -10.03 22.10 -2.61
CA VAL A 207 -10.63 21.23 -1.59
C VAL A 207 -10.93 22.09 -0.37
N VAL A 208 -12.21 22.19 0.00
CA VAL A 208 -12.64 22.88 1.23
C VAL A 208 -13.07 21.84 2.24
N SER A 209 -12.41 21.81 3.39
CA SER A 209 -12.72 20.88 4.48
C SER A 209 -13.25 21.60 5.72
N LEU A 210 -14.24 20.98 6.37
CA LEU A 210 -14.91 21.48 7.56
C LEU A 210 -14.44 20.74 8.80
N HIS A 211 -13.88 21.47 9.77
CA HIS A 211 -13.27 20.94 10.98
C HIS A 211 -13.91 21.53 12.25
N ALA A 212 -13.75 20.86 13.38
CA ALA A 212 -14.27 21.25 14.71
C ALA A 212 -15.78 21.57 14.68
N MET A 213 -16.54 20.82 13.90
CA MET A 213 -17.99 20.98 13.83
C MET A 213 -18.69 20.36 15.02
N SER A 214 -19.85 20.95 15.42
CA SER A 214 -20.64 20.44 16.54
C SER A 214 -21.41 19.16 16.14
N LYS A 215 -21.58 18.25 17.08
CA LYS A 215 -22.46 17.07 16.93
C LYS A 215 -23.95 17.42 17.06
N TYR A 216 -24.28 18.63 17.59
CA TYR A 216 -25.62 19.02 18.03
C TYR A 216 -26.26 20.10 17.16
N PRO A 217 -27.61 20.07 17.02
CA PRO A 217 -28.36 21.12 16.38
C PRO A 217 -28.28 22.47 17.16
N PRO A 218 -28.73 23.59 16.57
CA PRO A 218 -29.49 23.65 15.31
C PRO A 218 -28.61 23.70 14.05
N ASN A 219 -27.34 24.09 14.15
CA ASN A 219 -26.49 24.36 12.98
C ASN A 219 -25.30 23.39 12.85
N TYR A 220 -25.15 22.45 13.77
CA TYR A 220 -24.05 21.47 13.79
C TYR A 220 -22.66 22.12 13.68
N GLY A 221 -22.49 23.35 14.19
CA GLY A 221 -21.24 24.09 14.21
C GLY A 221 -20.90 24.85 12.92
N VAL A 222 -21.72 24.78 11.88
CA VAL A 222 -21.56 25.57 10.65
C VAL A 222 -22.15 26.97 10.86
N THR A 223 -21.28 27.98 10.88
CA THR A 223 -21.71 29.40 11.02
C THR A 223 -22.36 29.92 9.75
N SER A 224 -23.11 31.04 9.83
CA SER A 224 -23.72 31.71 8.67
C SER A 224 -22.65 32.17 7.68
N GLU A 225 -21.53 32.67 8.17
CA GLU A 225 -20.40 33.16 7.38
C GLU A 225 -19.73 32.02 6.62
N THR A 226 -19.48 30.89 7.31
CA THR A 226 -18.94 29.67 6.67
C THR A 226 -19.87 29.17 5.58
N ALA A 227 -21.18 29.06 5.86
CA ALA A 227 -22.17 28.64 4.88
C ALA A 227 -22.26 29.60 3.68
N ALA A 228 -22.24 30.91 3.93
CA ALA A 228 -22.26 31.94 2.87
C ALA A 228 -21.01 31.86 1.98
N PHE A 229 -19.83 31.69 2.58
CA PHE A 229 -18.59 31.51 1.84
C PHE A 229 -18.65 30.27 0.93
N ILE A 230 -18.97 29.10 1.49
CA ILE A 230 -19.03 27.85 0.72
C ILE A 230 -20.05 27.98 -0.40
N ASN A 231 -21.29 28.42 -0.11
CA ASN A 231 -22.32 28.57 -1.12
C ASN A 231 -21.97 29.63 -2.19
N GLY A 232 -21.11 30.59 -1.86
CA GLY A 232 -20.54 31.53 -2.82
C GLY A 232 -19.52 30.92 -3.79
N LEU A 233 -19.15 29.65 -3.62
CA LEU A 233 -18.19 28.89 -4.47
C LEU A 233 -18.87 27.95 -5.47
N THR A 234 -20.21 27.96 -5.60
CA THR A 234 -20.94 27.02 -6.48
C THR A 234 -20.56 27.12 -7.95
N THR A 235 -20.06 28.28 -8.39
CA THR A 235 -19.54 28.50 -9.75
C THR A 235 -18.06 28.12 -9.92
N THR A 236 -17.37 27.76 -8.83
CA THR A 236 -15.98 27.34 -8.88
C THR A 236 -15.90 25.97 -9.56
N ASN A 237 -15.07 25.87 -10.58
CA ASN A 237 -14.77 24.59 -11.21
C ASN A 237 -13.85 23.77 -10.32
N ASN A 238 -13.99 22.44 -10.41
CA ASN A 238 -13.09 21.48 -9.73
C ASN A 238 -12.99 21.71 -8.21
N LEU A 239 -14.17 21.91 -7.57
CA LEU A 239 -14.30 22.09 -6.13
C LEU A 239 -14.81 20.82 -5.47
N VAL A 240 -14.11 20.37 -4.43
CA VAL A 240 -14.52 19.29 -3.53
C VAL A 240 -14.81 19.86 -2.16
N ILE A 241 -15.98 19.55 -1.59
CA ILE A 241 -16.32 19.85 -0.19
C ILE A 241 -16.12 18.58 0.63
N VAL A 242 -15.36 18.65 1.71
CA VAL A 242 -15.16 17.55 2.66
C VAL A 242 -15.75 17.91 4.02
N ASN A 243 -16.68 17.10 4.50
CA ASN A 243 -17.33 17.35 5.79
C ASN A 243 -16.83 16.34 6.86
N PHE A 244 -15.97 16.82 7.76
CA PHE A 244 -15.57 16.11 8.98
C PHE A 244 -16.56 16.43 10.11
N GLY A 245 -17.82 16.02 9.92
CA GLY A 245 -18.88 16.32 10.86
C GLY A 245 -20.20 15.62 10.52
N ASN A 246 -21.23 16.04 11.23
CA ASN A 246 -22.55 15.43 11.17
C ASN A 246 -23.14 15.48 9.74
N PRO A 247 -23.72 14.37 9.22
CA PRO A 247 -24.34 14.33 7.89
C PRO A 247 -25.46 15.37 7.70
N TYR A 248 -26.16 15.78 8.76
CA TYR A 248 -27.19 16.81 8.67
C TYR A 248 -26.69 18.20 8.25
N ASN A 249 -25.36 18.41 8.20
CA ASN A 249 -24.76 19.61 7.60
C ASN A 249 -24.94 19.67 6.09
N LEU A 250 -25.10 18.55 5.39
CA LEU A 250 -25.16 18.46 3.93
C LEU A 250 -26.21 19.41 3.33
N LYS A 251 -27.39 19.52 3.94
CA LYS A 251 -28.46 20.43 3.47
C LYS A 251 -28.07 21.91 3.43
N LYS A 252 -26.94 22.29 4.05
CA LYS A 252 -26.43 23.67 3.99
C LYS A 252 -25.60 23.94 2.75
N PHE A 253 -25.26 22.89 1.98
CA PHE A 253 -24.35 22.90 0.84
C PHE A 253 -24.96 22.26 -0.41
N ASP A 254 -26.28 22.24 -0.55
CA ASP A 254 -27.04 21.48 -1.56
C ASP A 254 -26.61 21.71 -3.01
N ASN A 255 -26.08 22.90 -3.32
CA ASN A 255 -25.74 23.33 -4.69
C ASN A 255 -24.32 22.88 -5.14
N HIS A 256 -23.57 22.19 -4.31
CA HIS A 256 -22.22 21.70 -4.67
C HIS A 256 -22.28 20.35 -5.38
N LYS A 257 -21.36 20.16 -6.33
CA LYS A 257 -21.36 19.02 -7.25
C LYS A 257 -20.52 17.83 -6.79
N THR A 258 -19.52 18.09 -5.95
CA THR A 258 -18.64 17.04 -5.41
C THR A 258 -18.53 17.21 -3.89
N MET A 259 -19.00 16.23 -3.16
CA MET A 259 -19.11 16.26 -1.69
C MET A 259 -18.74 14.94 -1.08
N LEU A 260 -17.70 14.93 -0.27
CA LEU A 260 -17.22 13.77 0.52
C LEU A 260 -17.60 13.97 2.00
N LEU A 261 -18.30 13.03 2.57
CA LEU A 261 -18.63 12.97 3.99
C LEU A 261 -17.68 11.99 4.69
N ALA A 262 -16.98 12.50 5.69
CA ALA A 262 -16.00 11.73 6.49
C ALA A 262 -16.38 11.63 7.97
N TYR A 263 -17.56 12.09 8.37
CA TYR A 263 -18.24 11.97 9.67
C TYR A 263 -17.49 12.55 10.86
N GLU A 264 -16.24 12.17 11.12
CA GLU A 264 -15.49 12.59 12.31
C GLU A 264 -14.21 13.34 11.98
N ASP A 265 -13.81 14.25 12.89
CA ASP A 265 -12.62 15.10 12.77
C ASP A 265 -11.46 14.48 13.56
N GLN A 266 -11.00 13.32 13.10
CA GLN A 266 -9.93 12.52 13.70
C GLN A 266 -8.87 12.12 12.66
N ASP A 267 -7.66 11.81 13.08
CA ASP A 267 -6.53 11.54 12.18
C ASP A 267 -6.80 10.42 11.18
N ALA A 268 -7.47 9.34 11.59
CA ALA A 268 -7.81 8.25 10.68
C ALA A 268 -8.74 8.71 9.54
N HIS A 269 -9.75 9.54 9.87
CA HIS A 269 -10.66 10.13 8.88
C HIS A 269 -9.95 11.12 7.97
N HIS A 270 -9.04 11.92 8.52
CA HIS A 270 -8.21 12.85 7.76
C HIS A 270 -7.37 12.13 6.71
N ILE A 271 -6.66 11.08 7.12
CA ILE A 271 -5.81 10.27 6.24
C ILE A 271 -6.66 9.60 5.15
N LYS A 272 -7.72 8.89 5.54
CA LYS A 272 -8.54 8.15 4.59
C LYS A 272 -9.32 9.05 3.62
N ALA A 273 -9.79 10.22 4.06
CA ALA A 273 -10.44 11.19 3.17
C ALA A 273 -9.46 11.77 2.13
N ALA A 274 -8.21 12.07 2.52
CA ALA A 274 -7.18 12.53 1.59
C ALA A 274 -6.81 11.43 0.58
N GLN A 275 -6.66 10.20 1.05
CA GLN A 275 -6.41 9.02 0.23
C GLN A 275 -7.55 8.76 -0.77
N ALA A 276 -8.80 8.93 -0.35
CA ALA A 276 -9.97 8.82 -1.24
C ALA A 276 -9.96 9.87 -2.35
N ILE A 277 -9.60 11.13 -2.03
CA ILE A 277 -9.50 12.20 -3.02
C ILE A 277 -8.46 11.91 -4.10
N TYR A 278 -7.32 11.32 -3.74
CA TYR A 278 -6.27 10.94 -4.68
C TYR A 278 -6.38 9.50 -5.21
N GLY A 279 -7.48 8.78 -4.91
CA GLY A 279 -7.70 7.43 -5.41
C GLY A 279 -6.74 6.38 -4.85
N VAL A 280 -6.05 6.69 -3.77
CA VAL A 280 -5.23 5.72 -3.04
C VAL A 280 -6.09 4.61 -2.46
N ILE A 281 -7.34 4.95 -2.09
CA ILE A 281 -8.43 4.03 -1.77
C ILE A 281 -9.67 4.36 -2.61
N GLY A 282 -10.51 3.36 -2.85
CA GLY A 282 -11.86 3.57 -3.40
C GLY A 282 -12.83 4.01 -2.31
N VAL A 283 -13.96 4.59 -2.71
CA VAL A 283 -15.08 4.95 -1.82
C VAL A 283 -16.30 4.15 -2.23
N ASN A 284 -16.95 3.49 -1.29
CA ASN A 284 -18.16 2.70 -1.52
C ASN A 284 -19.23 2.88 -0.43
N GLY A 285 -18.95 3.69 0.59
CA GLY A 285 -19.90 3.98 1.65
C GLY A 285 -21.12 4.76 1.16
N THR A 286 -22.23 4.59 1.85
CA THR A 286 -23.50 5.26 1.54
C THR A 286 -24.04 5.99 2.77
N LEU A 287 -24.91 6.98 2.54
CA LEU A 287 -25.53 7.74 3.64
C LEU A 287 -26.36 6.83 4.55
N PRO A 288 -26.12 6.84 5.87
CA PRO A 288 -26.85 6.03 6.82
C PRO A 288 -28.22 6.66 7.19
N VAL A 289 -28.46 7.90 6.82
CA VAL A 289 -29.65 8.70 7.17
C VAL A 289 -30.16 9.51 5.98
N THR A 290 -31.44 9.86 6.01
CA THR A 290 -32.02 10.82 5.07
C THR A 290 -31.86 12.26 5.61
N VAL A 291 -31.28 13.14 4.79
CA VAL A 291 -31.06 14.56 5.11
C VAL A 291 -31.82 15.43 4.12
N GLY A 292 -33.04 15.79 4.47
CA GLY A 292 -33.92 16.59 3.58
C GLY A 292 -34.44 15.80 2.37
N LEU A 293 -34.72 16.48 1.28
CA LEU A 293 -35.28 15.88 0.07
C LEU A 293 -34.22 15.34 -0.87
N ASP A 294 -33.02 15.96 -0.89
CA ASP A 294 -31.96 15.73 -1.89
C ASP A 294 -30.98 14.63 -1.46
N TYR A 295 -30.87 14.32 -0.17
CA TYR A 295 -29.93 13.34 0.37
C TYR A 295 -30.68 12.21 1.08
N ARG A 296 -30.86 11.10 0.41
CA ARG A 296 -31.59 9.95 0.93
C ARG A 296 -30.66 8.91 1.51
N VAL A 297 -31.16 8.15 2.48
CA VAL A 297 -30.48 6.95 2.98
C VAL A 297 -30.07 6.04 1.82
N ASN A 298 -28.88 5.43 1.91
CA ASN A 298 -28.25 4.60 0.89
C ASN A 298 -27.77 5.35 -0.38
N MET A 299 -27.77 6.69 -0.36
CA MET A 299 -27.18 7.49 -1.44
C MET A 299 -25.66 7.53 -1.29
N GLY A 300 -24.94 7.38 -2.40
CA GLY A 300 -23.47 7.44 -2.47
C GLY A 300 -22.99 7.16 -3.89
N VAL A 301 -21.81 7.64 -4.22
CA VAL A 301 -21.09 7.40 -5.48
C VAL A 301 -19.90 6.51 -5.18
N THR A 302 -19.74 5.43 -5.94
CA THR A 302 -18.60 4.53 -5.79
C THR A 302 -17.45 4.98 -6.67
N THR A 303 -16.23 5.01 -6.12
CA THR A 303 -14.98 5.16 -6.88
C THR A 303 -14.09 3.94 -6.69
N LEU A 304 -13.24 3.68 -7.67
CA LEU A 304 -12.23 2.62 -7.60
C LEU A 304 -10.86 3.22 -7.24
N PRO A 305 -10.01 2.46 -6.55
CA PRO A 305 -8.63 2.91 -6.30
C PRO A 305 -7.82 2.94 -7.59
N ILE A 306 -6.81 3.82 -7.64
CA ILE A 306 -5.86 3.93 -8.76
C ILE A 306 -4.71 2.96 -8.55
N ASN A 307 -4.78 1.80 -8.22
CA ASN A 307 -3.79 0.71 -8.09
C ASN A 307 -2.30 1.10 -8.30
N GLU A 308 -1.87 2.22 -7.70
CA GLU A 308 -0.48 2.68 -7.66
C GLU A 308 0.14 2.37 -6.30
N LEU A 309 1.48 2.35 -6.26
CA LEU A 309 2.23 2.29 -5.01
C LEU A 309 2.32 3.68 -4.40
N ASN A 310 1.77 3.86 -3.21
CA ASN A 310 1.71 5.15 -2.53
C ASN A 310 2.35 5.07 -1.14
N ALA A 311 2.84 6.21 -0.63
CA ALA A 311 3.27 6.29 0.76
C ALA A 311 2.12 5.99 1.72
N GLY A 312 2.43 5.37 2.86
CA GLY A 312 1.47 5.04 3.89
C GLY A 312 2.14 4.86 5.25
N ILE A 313 1.31 4.63 6.26
CA ILE A 313 1.79 4.31 7.60
C ILE A 313 1.61 2.82 7.91
N PRO A 314 2.55 2.21 8.66
CA PRO A 314 2.50 0.77 8.94
C PRO A 314 1.18 0.30 9.55
N GLU A 315 0.61 1.07 10.48
CA GLU A 315 -0.58 0.70 11.22
C GLU A 315 -1.84 0.59 10.33
N GLU A 316 -1.92 1.32 9.22
CA GLU A 316 -3.07 1.23 8.30
C GLU A 316 -3.12 -0.08 7.50
N VAL A 317 -2.02 -0.81 7.46
CA VAL A 317 -1.91 -2.13 6.80
C VAL A 317 -1.60 -3.27 7.78
N GLY A 318 -1.81 -3.03 9.07
CA GLY A 318 -1.63 -4.02 10.12
C GLY A 318 -0.18 -4.34 10.48
N MET A 319 0.74 -3.41 10.19
CA MET A 319 2.15 -3.50 10.56
C MET A 319 2.46 -2.50 11.69
N SER A 320 3.49 -2.76 12.48
CA SER A 320 3.89 -1.88 13.58
C SER A 320 5.09 -1.02 13.20
N SER A 321 4.97 0.30 13.30
CA SER A 321 6.08 1.24 13.13
C SER A 321 7.25 0.92 14.06
N ALA A 322 6.96 0.56 15.31
CA ALA A 322 7.97 0.16 16.30
C ALA A 322 8.69 -1.14 15.93
N THR A 323 7.99 -2.08 15.26
CA THR A 323 8.63 -3.31 14.77
C THR A 323 9.47 -3.04 13.53
N LEU A 324 8.98 -2.24 12.59
CA LEU A 324 9.72 -1.87 11.38
C LEU A 324 10.96 -1.02 11.69
N SER A 325 10.96 -0.22 12.76
CA SER A 325 12.15 0.54 13.16
C SER A 325 13.35 -0.34 13.53
N LYS A 326 13.15 -1.63 13.87
CA LYS A 326 14.25 -2.59 14.07
C LYS A 326 15.11 -2.81 12.81
N ILE A 327 14.57 -2.49 11.63
CA ILE A 327 15.32 -2.49 10.38
C ILE A 327 16.45 -1.46 10.44
N ASP A 328 16.24 -0.31 11.10
CA ASP A 328 17.26 0.74 11.29
C ASP A 328 18.49 0.15 12.02
N ASP A 329 18.28 -0.63 13.07
CA ASP A 329 19.36 -1.25 13.86
C ASP A 329 20.13 -2.28 13.03
N ILE A 330 19.41 -3.09 12.24
CA ILE A 330 20.02 -4.13 11.38
C ILE A 330 20.85 -3.46 10.27
N ALA A 331 20.31 -2.46 9.58
CA ALA A 331 20.99 -1.76 8.50
C ALA A 331 22.21 -0.98 9.02
N ASN A 332 22.06 -0.25 10.13
CA ASN A 332 23.18 0.45 10.76
C ASN A 332 24.26 -0.51 11.25
N LYS A 333 23.89 -1.67 11.81
CA LYS A 333 24.87 -2.70 12.21
C LYS A 333 25.64 -3.21 11.00
N ALA A 334 24.99 -3.49 9.87
CA ALA A 334 25.64 -3.93 8.64
C ALA A 334 26.63 -2.88 8.11
N VAL A 335 26.23 -1.62 8.06
CA VAL A 335 27.09 -0.50 7.63
C VAL A 335 28.27 -0.30 8.59
N ASN A 336 28.02 -0.30 9.90
CA ASN A 336 29.05 -0.05 10.91
C ASN A 336 30.03 -1.22 11.02
N SER A 337 29.62 -2.45 10.72
CA SER A 337 30.51 -3.62 10.69
C SER A 337 31.33 -3.73 9.39
N GLY A 338 31.11 -2.82 8.42
CA GLY A 338 31.80 -2.84 7.14
C GLY A 338 31.29 -3.92 6.17
N ALA A 339 30.09 -4.48 6.39
CA ALA A 339 29.50 -5.45 5.47
C ALA A 339 29.10 -4.78 4.12
N ALA A 340 28.63 -3.53 4.18
CA ALA A 340 28.39 -2.70 3.01
C ALA A 340 28.61 -1.23 3.37
N PRO A 341 29.03 -0.35 2.41
CA PRO A 341 29.21 1.06 2.71
C PRO A 341 27.88 1.79 2.91
N GLY A 342 26.82 1.33 2.32
CA GLY A 342 25.47 1.86 2.45
C GLY A 342 24.43 0.99 1.76
N CYS A 343 23.16 1.25 2.02
CA CYS A 343 22.03 0.52 1.41
C CYS A 343 20.74 1.34 1.41
N GLN A 344 19.79 0.91 0.58
CA GLN A 344 18.39 1.30 0.61
C GLN A 344 17.55 0.12 1.09
N VAL A 345 16.54 0.37 1.91
CA VAL A 345 15.58 -0.64 2.34
C VAL A 345 14.16 -0.09 2.18
N LEU A 346 13.33 -0.81 1.44
CA LEU A 346 11.92 -0.48 1.24
C LEU A 346 11.06 -1.68 1.62
N VAL A 347 9.97 -1.41 2.33
CA VAL A 347 8.90 -2.38 2.58
C VAL A 347 7.59 -1.75 2.13
N ALA A 348 6.88 -2.48 1.27
CA ALA A 348 5.54 -2.10 0.83
C ALA A 348 4.56 -3.22 1.14
N LYS A 349 3.35 -2.86 1.60
CA LYS A 349 2.26 -3.80 1.91
C LYS A 349 0.93 -3.19 1.50
N SER A 350 0.09 -4.00 0.84
CA SER A 350 -1.25 -3.58 0.39
C SER A 350 -1.24 -2.27 -0.39
N GLY A 351 -0.27 -2.11 -1.31
CA GLY A 351 -0.11 -0.92 -2.12
C GLY A 351 0.44 0.31 -1.37
N ARG A 352 0.93 0.14 -0.14
CA ARG A 352 1.51 1.23 0.68
C ARG A 352 3.00 1.02 0.94
N ILE A 353 3.81 2.01 0.65
CA ILE A 353 5.21 2.08 1.11
C ILE A 353 5.16 2.46 2.59
N ILE A 354 5.40 1.49 3.45
CA ILE A 354 5.34 1.64 4.90
C ILE A 354 6.72 1.79 5.55
N TYR A 355 7.76 1.62 4.77
CA TYR A 355 9.14 1.85 5.17
C TYR A 355 9.97 2.14 3.92
N ASN A 356 10.73 3.24 3.91
CA ASN A 356 11.62 3.60 2.80
C ASN A 356 12.77 4.45 3.35
N LYS A 357 13.91 3.84 3.63
CA LYS A 357 15.07 4.50 4.21
C LYS A 357 16.37 4.10 3.55
N SER A 358 17.32 5.04 3.59
CA SER A 358 18.68 4.88 3.13
C SER A 358 19.66 4.99 4.30
N PHE A 359 20.74 4.21 4.25
CA PHE A 359 21.74 4.11 5.30
C PHE A 359 23.15 4.20 4.71
N GLY A 360 24.09 4.74 5.49
CA GLY A 360 25.49 4.77 5.14
C GLY A 360 25.83 5.74 4.00
N LYS A 361 26.82 5.38 3.20
CA LYS A 361 27.47 6.24 2.20
C LYS A 361 27.73 5.48 0.91
N HIS A 362 28.04 6.20 -0.16
CA HIS A 362 28.35 5.63 -1.48
C HIS A 362 29.56 4.67 -1.46
N THR A 363 30.60 4.98 -0.69
CA THR A 363 31.75 4.09 -0.43
C THR A 363 32.18 4.23 1.03
N PHE A 364 33.01 3.30 1.53
CA PHE A 364 33.54 3.37 2.90
C PHE A 364 34.28 4.68 3.21
N ASN A 365 34.93 5.26 2.21
CA ASN A 365 35.71 6.51 2.36
C ASN A 365 34.96 7.76 1.87
N SER A 366 33.75 7.61 1.33
CA SER A 366 32.96 8.73 0.83
C SER A 366 32.34 9.55 1.97
N LYS A 367 32.12 10.85 1.69
CA LYS A 367 31.27 11.71 2.53
C LYS A 367 29.82 11.79 2.03
N VAL A 368 29.55 11.27 0.83
CA VAL A 368 28.23 11.29 0.19
C VAL A 368 27.34 10.23 0.83
N ALA A 369 26.27 10.68 1.51
CA ALA A 369 25.27 9.77 2.07
C ALA A 369 24.42 9.15 0.95
N VAL A 370 23.98 7.90 1.14
CA VAL A 370 23.01 7.25 0.25
C VAL A 370 21.65 7.94 0.40
N LYS A 371 20.98 8.17 -0.72
CA LYS A 371 19.61 8.69 -0.79
C LYS A 371 18.65 7.63 -1.35
N ASN A 372 17.37 7.72 -1.05
CA ASN A 372 16.34 6.83 -1.62
C ASN A 372 16.23 6.95 -3.16
N THR A 373 16.75 8.04 -3.72
CA THR A 373 16.78 8.29 -5.16
C THR A 373 18.02 7.75 -5.86
N ASP A 374 19.05 7.31 -5.14
CA ASP A 374 20.28 6.84 -5.74
C ASP A 374 20.09 5.49 -6.45
N LEU A 375 20.82 5.29 -7.54
CA LEU A 375 20.73 4.10 -8.36
C LEU A 375 21.83 3.10 -7.98
N TYR A 376 21.44 1.84 -7.90
CA TYR A 376 22.34 0.70 -7.72
C TYR A 376 22.39 -0.16 -8.98
N ASP A 377 23.53 -0.77 -9.26
CA ASP A 377 23.60 -1.87 -10.20
C ASP A 377 22.82 -3.06 -9.65
N LEU A 378 21.75 -3.43 -10.30
CA LEU A 378 20.81 -4.46 -9.86
C LEU A 378 21.28 -5.89 -10.19
N ALA A 379 22.37 -6.02 -10.94
CA ALA A 379 22.95 -7.32 -11.35
C ALA A 379 21.85 -8.28 -11.84
N SER A 380 21.77 -9.48 -11.25
CA SER A 380 20.82 -10.53 -11.69
C SER A 380 19.34 -10.20 -11.48
N ILE A 381 18.97 -9.14 -10.78
CA ILE A 381 17.58 -8.66 -10.77
C ILE A 381 17.13 -8.26 -12.18
N THR A 382 18.07 -7.88 -13.06
CA THR A 382 17.82 -7.66 -14.51
C THR A 382 17.05 -8.82 -15.15
N LYS A 383 17.34 -10.07 -14.73
CA LYS A 383 16.69 -11.28 -15.27
C LYS A 383 15.18 -11.27 -15.05
N VAL A 384 14.73 -10.75 -13.91
CA VAL A 384 13.31 -10.72 -13.56
C VAL A 384 12.66 -9.38 -13.87
N ALA A 385 13.35 -8.27 -13.59
CA ALA A 385 12.81 -6.93 -13.80
C ALA A 385 12.76 -6.50 -15.29
N ALA A 386 13.53 -7.14 -16.16
CA ALA A 386 13.55 -6.85 -17.60
C ALA A 386 13.24 -8.10 -18.44
N THR A 387 14.13 -9.10 -18.44
CA THR A 387 14.08 -10.22 -19.39
C THR A 387 12.85 -11.10 -19.20
N THR A 388 12.60 -11.58 -17.98
CA THR A 388 11.45 -12.46 -17.69
C THR A 388 10.13 -11.71 -17.88
N LEU A 389 10.02 -10.46 -17.41
CA LEU A 389 8.82 -9.64 -17.63
C LEU A 389 8.50 -9.47 -19.12
N THR A 390 9.51 -9.19 -19.95
CA THR A 390 9.34 -9.08 -21.39
C THR A 390 8.86 -10.40 -22.00
N LEU A 391 9.48 -11.51 -21.61
CA LEU A 391 9.06 -12.85 -22.09
C LEU A 391 7.66 -13.23 -21.63
N MET A 392 7.25 -12.86 -20.42
CA MET A 392 5.88 -13.05 -19.95
C MET A 392 4.89 -12.39 -20.92
N LYS A 393 5.15 -11.17 -21.35
CA LYS A 393 4.30 -10.45 -22.29
C LYS A 393 4.29 -11.08 -23.69
N LEU A 394 5.46 -11.44 -24.20
CA LEU A 394 5.57 -12.08 -25.52
C LEU A 394 4.86 -13.44 -25.58
N VAL A 395 4.90 -14.20 -24.47
CA VAL A 395 4.15 -15.46 -24.34
C VAL A 395 2.64 -15.20 -24.22
N GLU A 396 2.23 -14.20 -23.45
CA GLU A 396 0.83 -13.80 -23.32
C GLU A 396 0.22 -13.35 -24.65
N ASP A 397 0.98 -12.61 -25.44
CA ASP A 397 0.57 -12.12 -26.76
C ASP A 397 0.64 -13.20 -27.86
N GLY A 398 1.07 -14.43 -27.52
CA GLY A 398 1.20 -15.54 -28.47
C GLY A 398 2.35 -15.39 -29.47
N LYS A 399 3.26 -14.43 -29.26
CA LYS A 399 4.46 -14.24 -30.11
C LYS A 399 5.52 -15.32 -29.87
N LEU A 400 5.50 -15.93 -28.66
CA LEU A 400 6.39 -17.00 -28.24
C LEU A 400 5.59 -18.11 -27.52
N SER A 401 6.07 -19.35 -27.62
CA SER A 401 5.67 -20.45 -26.72
C SER A 401 6.83 -20.85 -25.83
N LEU A 402 6.56 -21.14 -24.57
CA LEU A 402 7.58 -21.65 -23.63
C LEU A 402 8.20 -22.97 -24.12
N ASP A 403 7.49 -23.75 -24.90
CA ASP A 403 7.93 -25.04 -25.46
C ASP A 403 8.64 -24.88 -26.80
N ASP A 404 8.67 -23.66 -27.38
CA ASP A 404 9.43 -23.39 -28.59
C ASP A 404 10.93 -23.61 -28.33
N LYS A 405 11.60 -24.23 -29.30
CA LYS A 405 13.06 -24.31 -29.32
C LYS A 405 13.65 -22.93 -29.59
N MET A 406 14.69 -22.56 -28.87
CA MET A 406 15.38 -21.29 -29.09
C MET A 406 15.95 -21.18 -30.51
N ALA A 407 16.37 -22.30 -31.09
CA ALA A 407 16.86 -22.38 -32.48
C ALA A 407 15.85 -21.90 -33.52
N LYS A 408 14.52 -21.95 -33.22
CA LYS A 408 13.48 -21.38 -34.08
C LYS A 408 13.66 -19.88 -34.31
N TYR A 409 14.20 -19.16 -33.32
CA TYR A 409 14.38 -17.71 -33.33
C TYR A 409 15.86 -17.30 -33.48
N LEU A 410 16.77 -18.15 -33.04
CA LEU A 410 18.22 -18.00 -33.14
C LEU A 410 18.78 -19.15 -33.99
N PRO A 411 18.77 -19.02 -35.35
CA PRO A 411 19.22 -20.07 -36.26
C PRO A 411 20.68 -20.49 -36.02
N GLU A 412 21.49 -19.64 -35.44
CA GLU A 412 22.89 -19.90 -35.07
C GLU A 412 23.02 -21.08 -34.07
N LEU A 413 21.94 -21.45 -33.39
CA LEU A 413 21.88 -22.63 -32.52
C LEU A 413 21.63 -23.94 -33.27
N GLU A 414 21.15 -23.88 -34.53
CA GLU A 414 20.97 -25.07 -35.36
C GLU A 414 22.28 -25.83 -35.58
N GLY A 415 22.25 -27.15 -35.49
CA GLY A 415 23.45 -27.99 -35.61
C GLY A 415 24.40 -27.92 -34.42
N THR A 416 24.15 -27.08 -33.41
CA THR A 416 24.93 -27.07 -32.17
C THR A 416 24.37 -28.02 -31.12
N ASN A 417 25.12 -28.28 -30.05
CA ASN A 417 24.65 -29.03 -28.87
C ASN A 417 23.49 -28.34 -28.11
N LYS A 418 23.06 -27.15 -28.54
CA LYS A 418 21.99 -26.32 -27.96
C LYS A 418 20.70 -26.29 -28.78
N ALA A 419 20.68 -26.88 -29.98
CA ALA A 419 19.52 -26.87 -30.88
C ALA A 419 18.21 -27.40 -30.26
N HIS A 420 18.30 -28.24 -29.23
CA HIS A 420 17.15 -28.83 -28.53
C HIS A 420 16.60 -27.98 -27.39
N MET A 421 17.27 -26.91 -26.97
CA MET A 421 16.89 -26.11 -25.82
C MET A 421 15.61 -25.34 -26.07
N THR A 422 14.63 -25.49 -25.15
CA THR A 422 13.40 -24.69 -25.18
C THR A 422 13.55 -23.43 -24.31
N ILE A 423 12.71 -22.45 -24.59
CA ILE A 423 12.63 -21.21 -23.80
C ILE A 423 12.39 -21.55 -22.32
N LYS A 424 11.48 -22.49 -22.04
CA LYS A 424 11.18 -22.95 -20.68
C LYS A 424 12.41 -23.54 -19.99
N MET A 425 13.13 -24.44 -20.65
CA MET A 425 14.33 -25.08 -20.06
C MET A 425 15.38 -24.04 -19.65
N VAL A 426 15.56 -23.00 -20.45
CA VAL A 426 16.52 -21.93 -20.16
C VAL A 426 16.06 -21.09 -18.98
N LEU A 427 14.79 -20.68 -18.94
CA LEU A 427 14.24 -19.88 -17.85
C LEU A 427 14.18 -20.64 -16.51
N GLU A 428 14.05 -21.98 -16.54
CA GLU A 428 14.14 -22.83 -15.35
C GLU A 428 15.58 -23.16 -14.95
N HIS A 429 16.59 -22.69 -15.71
CA HIS A 429 17.99 -23.06 -15.55
C HIS A 429 18.24 -24.59 -15.63
N LYS A 430 17.49 -25.29 -16.49
CA LYS A 430 17.57 -26.74 -16.72
C LYS A 430 18.11 -27.12 -18.09
N ALA A 431 18.57 -26.14 -18.87
CA ALA A 431 19.12 -26.34 -20.21
C ALA A 431 20.54 -26.94 -20.21
N GLY A 432 21.16 -27.17 -19.06
CA GLY A 432 22.51 -27.70 -18.94
C GLY A 432 23.62 -26.72 -19.31
N LEU A 433 23.30 -25.43 -19.48
CA LEU A 433 24.28 -24.38 -19.79
C LEU A 433 25.30 -24.23 -18.66
N LYS A 434 26.51 -23.77 -19.01
CA LYS A 434 27.48 -23.34 -18.01
C LYS A 434 26.91 -22.16 -17.23
N ASP A 435 27.35 -22.00 -15.99
CA ASP A 435 26.99 -20.87 -15.13
C ASP A 435 27.34 -19.51 -15.76
N TRP A 436 28.61 -19.34 -16.16
CA TRP A 436 29.11 -18.16 -16.84
C TRP A 436 30.39 -18.50 -17.63
N ILE A 437 30.85 -17.56 -18.48
CA ILE A 437 32.12 -17.63 -19.22
C ILE A 437 32.86 -16.32 -18.95
N PRO A 438 34.11 -16.35 -18.48
CA PRO A 438 34.91 -15.14 -18.28
C PRO A 438 35.48 -14.65 -19.61
N PHE A 439 34.63 -14.08 -20.45
CA PHE A 439 34.97 -13.64 -21.83
C PHE A 439 36.19 -12.72 -21.88
N TYR A 440 36.34 -11.88 -20.84
CA TYR A 440 37.45 -10.94 -20.78
C TYR A 440 38.84 -11.58 -20.62
N TYR A 441 38.92 -12.86 -20.17
CA TYR A 441 40.21 -13.54 -20.07
C TYR A 441 40.90 -13.70 -21.43
N GLU A 442 40.15 -13.76 -22.51
CA GLU A 442 40.71 -13.82 -23.89
C GLU A 442 41.19 -12.46 -24.40
N THR A 443 40.93 -11.39 -23.65
CA THR A 443 41.21 -9.99 -24.03
C THR A 443 42.35 -9.35 -23.23
N ILE A 444 42.97 -10.15 -22.33
CA ILE A 444 44.07 -9.73 -21.46
C ILE A 444 45.20 -10.77 -21.49
N ASN A 445 46.43 -10.31 -21.29
CA ASN A 445 47.61 -11.16 -21.12
C ASN A 445 48.38 -10.66 -19.90
N ASP A 446 48.67 -11.53 -18.94
CA ASP A 446 49.33 -11.21 -17.66
C ASP A 446 48.81 -9.90 -17.01
N GLN A 447 47.52 -9.71 -17.03
CA GLN A 447 46.78 -8.52 -16.57
C GLN A 447 46.93 -7.26 -17.44
N GLU A 448 47.60 -7.33 -18.59
CA GLU A 448 47.57 -6.26 -19.57
C GLU A 448 46.48 -6.49 -20.61
N ILE A 449 45.81 -5.41 -21.02
CA ILE A 449 44.77 -5.46 -22.05
C ILE A 449 45.42 -5.47 -23.45
N TYR A 450 44.77 -6.17 -24.41
CA TYR A 450 45.22 -6.11 -25.80
C TYR A 450 44.79 -4.81 -26.47
N ASP A 451 45.75 -3.99 -26.95
CA ASP A 451 45.52 -2.75 -27.68
C ASP A 451 44.70 -2.97 -28.98
N SER A 452 44.73 -4.18 -29.53
CA SER A 452 43.91 -4.54 -30.70
C SER A 452 42.43 -4.69 -30.38
N ILE A 453 42.07 -4.82 -29.09
CA ILE A 453 40.70 -5.01 -28.63
C ILE A 453 40.20 -3.78 -27.89
N TYR A 454 41.04 -3.07 -27.17
CA TYR A 454 40.67 -1.95 -26.34
C TYR A 454 41.40 -0.64 -26.74
N SER A 455 40.72 0.47 -26.53
CA SER A 455 41.24 1.82 -26.62
C SER A 455 40.86 2.62 -25.37
N SER A 456 41.75 3.52 -24.93
CA SER A 456 41.44 4.48 -23.83
C SER A 456 40.57 5.67 -24.28
N LEU A 457 40.34 5.80 -25.59
CA LEU A 457 39.48 6.82 -26.18
C LEU A 457 38.47 6.17 -27.13
N PRO A 458 37.26 6.70 -27.27
CA PRO A 458 36.35 6.23 -28.31
C PRO A 458 36.90 6.51 -29.70
N THR A 459 36.81 5.51 -30.59
CA THR A 459 37.18 5.60 -32.00
C THR A 459 36.06 4.98 -32.84
N ASP A 460 36.10 5.15 -34.17
CA ASP A 460 35.12 4.54 -35.09
C ASP A 460 35.03 3.00 -34.92
N LEU A 461 36.10 2.36 -34.48
CA LEU A 461 36.16 0.91 -34.26
C LEU A 461 35.93 0.50 -32.80
N HIS A 462 36.26 1.36 -31.85
CA HIS A 462 36.13 1.10 -30.40
C HIS A 462 35.00 1.94 -29.82
N THR A 463 33.79 1.50 -30.03
CA THR A 463 32.57 2.25 -29.62
C THR A 463 31.87 1.69 -28.39
N ILE A 464 32.28 0.50 -27.94
CA ILE A 464 31.63 -0.16 -26.78
C ILE A 464 32.33 0.32 -25.51
N ASP A 465 31.67 1.19 -24.77
CA ASP A 465 32.09 1.64 -23.43
C ASP A 465 31.94 0.50 -22.43
N VAL A 466 33.06 -0.05 -21.96
CA VAL A 466 33.07 -1.10 -20.94
C VAL A 466 33.26 -0.54 -19.52
N GLY A 467 33.40 0.76 -19.38
CA GLY A 467 33.63 1.50 -18.15
C GLY A 467 35.10 1.89 -17.92
N ASN A 468 35.33 2.79 -16.97
CA ASN A 468 36.69 3.27 -16.60
C ASN A 468 37.50 3.82 -17.74
N ASN A 469 36.89 4.58 -18.69
CA ASN A 469 37.51 5.12 -19.90
C ASN A 469 38.14 4.03 -20.78
N LEU A 470 37.56 2.87 -20.84
CA LEU A 470 37.97 1.77 -21.68
C LEU A 470 36.89 1.45 -22.71
N PHE A 471 37.27 1.49 -23.99
CA PHE A 471 36.39 1.26 -25.13
C PHE A 471 36.81 0.01 -25.88
N MET A 472 35.89 -0.93 -26.07
CA MET A 472 36.13 -2.20 -26.73
C MET A 472 35.75 -2.12 -28.23
N LEU A 473 36.45 -2.92 -29.03
CA LEU A 473 36.18 -3.11 -30.46
C LEU A 473 34.72 -3.53 -30.69
N ASN A 474 34.00 -2.80 -31.54
CA ASN A 474 32.56 -2.98 -31.78
C ASN A 474 32.16 -4.35 -32.36
N THR A 475 33.08 -5.02 -33.06
CA THR A 475 32.83 -6.36 -33.62
C THR A 475 33.03 -7.49 -32.60
N TYR A 476 33.56 -7.21 -31.40
CA TYR A 476 33.86 -8.26 -30.43
C TYR A 476 32.61 -8.90 -29.78
N ASN A 477 31.47 -8.21 -29.85
CA ASN A 477 30.16 -8.77 -29.37
C ASN A 477 29.83 -10.10 -30.07
N GLY A 478 30.08 -10.21 -31.37
CA GLY A 478 29.87 -11.44 -32.12
C GLY A 478 30.68 -12.61 -31.56
N ARG A 479 31.95 -12.34 -31.16
CA ARG A 479 32.82 -13.35 -30.56
C ARG A 479 32.26 -13.87 -29.21
N ILE A 480 31.62 -13.02 -28.41
CA ILE A 480 30.99 -13.44 -27.15
C ILE A 480 29.86 -14.45 -27.42
N LEU A 481 28.99 -14.14 -28.41
CA LEU A 481 27.90 -15.04 -28.78
C LEU A 481 28.42 -16.37 -29.34
N GLU A 482 29.43 -16.32 -30.22
CA GLU A 482 30.10 -17.52 -30.71
C GLU A 482 30.63 -18.40 -29.58
N ARG A 483 31.28 -17.83 -28.57
CA ARG A 483 31.75 -18.55 -27.39
C ARG A 483 30.64 -19.21 -26.61
N ILE A 484 29.45 -18.60 -26.57
CA ILE A 484 28.27 -19.23 -25.96
C ILE A 484 27.82 -20.41 -26.82
N TYR A 485 27.73 -20.23 -28.15
CA TYR A 485 27.28 -21.29 -29.07
C TYR A 485 28.21 -22.50 -29.06
N GLU A 486 29.53 -22.29 -28.97
CA GLU A 486 30.56 -23.34 -28.92
C GLU A 486 30.68 -24.02 -27.56
N SER A 487 30.17 -23.39 -26.48
CA SER A 487 30.35 -23.88 -25.12
C SER A 487 29.71 -25.28 -24.91
N GLN A 488 30.35 -26.09 -24.07
CA GLN A 488 29.85 -27.42 -23.72
C GLN A 488 28.56 -27.32 -22.89
N VAL A 489 27.65 -28.24 -23.13
CA VAL A 489 26.41 -28.43 -22.39
C VAL A 489 26.57 -29.56 -21.38
N GLY A 490 26.20 -29.33 -20.14
CA GLY A 490 26.17 -30.35 -19.09
C GLY A 490 24.88 -31.15 -19.09
N THR A 491 24.48 -31.65 -17.92
CA THR A 491 23.28 -32.49 -17.79
C THR A 491 22.01 -31.67 -17.98
N VAL A 492 21.28 -31.95 -19.05
CA VAL A 492 19.97 -31.35 -19.35
C VAL A 492 18.92 -31.87 -18.37
N GLY A 493 17.97 -31.02 -17.98
CA GLY A 493 16.92 -31.33 -17.02
C GLY A 493 17.31 -31.14 -15.56
N LYS A 494 18.61 -31.09 -15.24
CA LYS A 494 19.10 -30.79 -13.90
C LYS A 494 19.26 -29.28 -13.71
N TYR A 495 18.79 -28.75 -12.57
CA TYR A 495 18.98 -27.35 -12.24
C TYR A 495 20.46 -26.97 -12.14
N LYS A 496 20.86 -25.98 -12.91
CA LYS A 496 22.14 -25.29 -12.81
C LYS A 496 21.97 -23.84 -13.23
N TYR A 497 22.06 -22.91 -12.27
CA TYR A 497 21.97 -21.46 -12.56
C TYR A 497 22.95 -21.06 -13.66
N SER A 498 22.49 -20.29 -14.63
CA SER A 498 23.31 -19.86 -15.78
C SER A 498 22.92 -18.47 -16.23
N ASP A 499 23.93 -17.61 -16.45
CA ASP A 499 23.80 -16.31 -17.07
C ASP A 499 23.69 -16.41 -18.59
N LEU A 500 24.35 -17.42 -19.19
CA LEU A 500 24.42 -17.57 -20.66
C LEU A 500 23.05 -17.70 -21.30
N GLY A 501 22.12 -18.39 -20.65
CA GLY A 501 20.75 -18.53 -21.14
C GLY A 501 20.02 -17.19 -21.22
N MET A 502 20.25 -16.31 -20.26
CA MET A 502 19.61 -14.98 -20.26
C MET A 502 20.24 -14.02 -21.28
N ILE A 503 21.54 -14.16 -21.58
CA ILE A 503 22.17 -13.46 -22.71
C ILE A 503 21.44 -13.85 -24.00
N LEU A 504 21.25 -15.16 -24.24
CA LEU A 504 20.55 -15.64 -25.44
C LEU A 504 19.07 -15.23 -25.46
N MET A 505 18.41 -15.09 -24.30
CA MET A 505 17.02 -14.58 -24.24
C MET A 505 16.92 -13.14 -24.69
N LYS A 506 17.90 -12.29 -24.38
CA LYS A 506 17.94 -10.91 -24.87
C LYS A 506 18.04 -10.89 -26.40
N GLU A 507 18.93 -11.68 -26.99
CA GLU A 507 19.05 -11.82 -28.46
C GLU A 507 17.73 -12.32 -29.09
N LEU A 508 17.08 -13.32 -28.46
CA LEU A 508 15.79 -13.84 -28.91
C LEU A 508 14.71 -12.76 -28.87
N ILE A 509 14.63 -11.97 -27.79
CA ILE A 509 13.66 -10.87 -27.67
C ILE A 509 13.85 -9.87 -28.82
N GLU A 510 15.07 -9.43 -29.09
CA GLU A 510 15.36 -8.50 -30.18
C GLU A 510 15.02 -9.07 -31.56
N LYS A 511 15.28 -10.36 -31.80
CA LYS A 511 14.88 -11.02 -33.04
C LYS A 511 13.37 -11.11 -33.24
N VAL A 512 12.62 -11.37 -32.16
CA VAL A 512 11.16 -11.52 -32.22
C VAL A 512 10.47 -10.16 -32.33
N THR A 513 10.98 -9.15 -31.66
CA THR A 513 10.37 -7.81 -31.62
C THR A 513 10.83 -6.91 -32.75
N GLY A 514 12.06 -7.10 -33.24
CA GLY A 514 12.72 -6.19 -34.17
C GLY A 514 13.22 -4.89 -33.52
N GLU A 515 13.18 -4.80 -32.20
CA GLU A 515 13.53 -3.61 -31.41
C GLU A 515 14.69 -3.90 -30.47
N ASN A 516 15.45 -2.86 -30.08
CA ASN A 516 16.47 -2.97 -29.04
C ASN A 516 15.81 -3.37 -27.71
N PHE A 517 16.41 -4.29 -26.99
CA PHE A 517 15.88 -4.83 -25.75
C PHE A 517 15.56 -3.75 -24.70
N GLN A 518 16.49 -2.82 -24.45
CA GLN A 518 16.29 -1.75 -23.48
C GLN A 518 15.13 -0.81 -23.85
N ASP A 519 14.98 -0.47 -25.13
CA ASP A 519 13.95 0.43 -25.63
C ASP A 519 12.58 -0.26 -25.57
N TYR A 520 12.54 -1.55 -25.94
CA TYR A 520 11.34 -2.35 -25.88
C TYR A 520 10.81 -2.51 -24.44
N VAL A 521 11.68 -2.86 -23.49
CA VAL A 521 11.24 -3.02 -22.08
C VAL A 521 10.83 -1.68 -21.46
N ASN A 522 11.52 -0.59 -21.83
CA ASN A 522 11.18 0.75 -21.35
C ASN A 522 9.77 1.17 -21.84
N ALA A 523 9.51 1.03 -23.14
CA ALA A 523 8.20 1.35 -23.72
C ALA A 523 7.08 0.42 -23.23
N LEU A 524 7.39 -0.84 -22.92
CA LEU A 524 6.42 -1.81 -22.48
C LEU A 524 5.99 -1.63 -21.03
N TYR A 525 6.93 -1.25 -20.14
CA TYR A 525 6.70 -1.22 -18.70
C TYR A 525 7.10 0.11 -18.04
N TYR A 526 8.37 0.53 -18.15
CA TYR A 526 8.89 1.56 -17.27
C TYR A 526 8.27 2.94 -17.54
N GLU A 527 8.22 3.34 -18.79
CA GLU A 527 7.65 4.63 -19.18
C GLU A 527 6.14 4.72 -18.90
N PRO A 528 5.28 3.78 -19.34
CA PRO A 528 3.84 3.88 -19.10
C PRO A 528 3.47 3.68 -17.62
N MET A 529 4.28 2.98 -16.82
CA MET A 529 4.11 2.90 -15.37
C MET A 529 4.60 4.17 -14.64
N GLY A 530 5.33 5.06 -15.33
CA GLY A 530 5.95 6.23 -14.71
C GLY A 530 7.16 5.88 -13.83
N ILE A 531 7.84 4.79 -14.13
CA ILE A 531 9.05 4.37 -13.41
C ILE A 531 10.24 5.10 -14.02
N GLU A 532 10.67 6.17 -13.38
CA GLU A 532 11.72 7.05 -13.91
C GLU A 532 13.14 6.57 -13.57
N ARG A 533 13.31 5.84 -12.45
CA ARG A 533 14.62 5.47 -11.90
C ARG A 533 14.92 3.98 -12.05
N LEU A 534 14.65 3.46 -13.23
CA LEU A 534 15.01 2.11 -13.65
C LEU A 534 15.48 2.19 -15.12
N ALA A 535 16.76 1.92 -15.38
CA ALA A 535 17.32 2.09 -16.71
C ALA A 535 18.58 1.24 -16.94
N PHE A 536 18.79 0.81 -18.18
CA PHE A 536 20.09 0.42 -18.66
C PHE A 536 20.91 1.66 -18.99
N LEU A 537 22.25 1.53 -19.03
CA LEU A 537 23.16 2.63 -19.38
C LEU A 537 22.84 3.93 -18.60
N PRO A 538 22.87 3.89 -17.27
CA PRO A 538 22.30 4.96 -16.44
C PRO A 538 22.91 6.34 -16.69
N LEU A 539 24.17 6.41 -17.11
CA LEU A 539 24.86 7.67 -17.44
C LEU A 539 24.28 8.43 -18.65
N LYS A 540 23.40 7.78 -19.44
CA LYS A 540 22.65 8.48 -20.50
C LYS A 540 21.50 9.33 -19.96
N LYS A 541 21.07 9.08 -18.71
CA LYS A 541 19.88 9.71 -18.12
C LYS A 541 20.15 10.39 -16.78
N PHE A 542 21.15 9.92 -16.03
CA PHE A 542 21.43 10.35 -14.66
C PHE A 542 22.87 10.82 -14.51
N GLU A 543 23.07 11.74 -13.58
CA GLU A 543 24.40 12.19 -13.23
C GLU A 543 25.14 11.09 -12.43
N LEU A 544 26.47 11.03 -12.59
CA LEU A 544 27.31 10.05 -11.89
C LEU A 544 27.14 10.11 -10.36
N SER A 545 26.87 11.30 -9.81
CA SER A 545 26.62 11.53 -8.38
C SER A 545 25.33 10.90 -7.86
N GLU A 546 24.40 10.50 -8.73
CA GLU A 546 23.15 9.82 -8.41
C GLU A 546 23.28 8.30 -8.45
N ILE A 547 24.45 7.77 -8.83
CA ILE A 547 24.70 6.36 -8.95
C ILE A 547 25.68 5.92 -7.88
N VAL A 548 25.36 4.86 -7.15
CA VAL A 548 26.26 4.31 -6.14
C VAL A 548 27.35 3.48 -6.82
N PRO A 549 28.64 3.69 -6.51
CA PRO A 549 29.72 2.82 -6.99
C PRO A 549 29.48 1.37 -6.58
N THR A 550 29.71 0.43 -7.50
CA THR A 550 29.37 -0.97 -7.27
C THR A 550 30.46 -1.74 -6.54
N SER A 551 31.68 -1.79 -7.10
CA SER A 551 32.79 -2.52 -6.49
C SER A 551 34.13 -2.12 -7.12
N LEU A 552 35.22 -2.57 -6.48
CA LEU A 552 36.54 -2.61 -7.12
C LEU A 552 36.59 -3.85 -8.02
N SER A 553 36.88 -3.66 -9.32
CA SER A 553 36.99 -4.75 -10.27
C SER A 553 38.44 -5.11 -10.57
N PRO A 554 38.80 -6.40 -10.52
CA PRO A 554 40.11 -6.88 -10.95
C PRO A 554 40.18 -7.21 -12.47
N ASP A 555 39.05 -7.07 -13.19
CA ASP A 555 38.97 -7.37 -14.63
C ASP A 555 39.73 -6.36 -15.50
N MET A 556 39.46 -6.35 -16.83
CA MET A 556 40.10 -5.44 -17.78
C MET A 556 40.01 -3.96 -17.40
N ARG A 557 39.04 -3.56 -16.56
CA ARG A 557 38.78 -2.16 -16.15
C ARG A 557 39.69 -1.66 -15.03
N LYS A 558 40.23 -2.55 -14.21
CA LYS A 558 41.19 -2.26 -13.10
C LYS A 558 40.79 -1.05 -12.26
N GLY A 559 39.85 -1.18 -11.38
CA GLY A 559 39.46 -0.08 -10.47
C GLY A 559 38.02 -0.06 -10.04
N LEU A 560 37.58 1.09 -9.54
CA LEU A 560 36.22 1.28 -9.07
C LEU A 560 35.25 1.33 -10.24
N VAL A 561 34.30 0.40 -10.27
CA VAL A 561 33.20 0.40 -11.24
C VAL A 561 32.11 1.34 -10.74
N HIS A 562 31.87 2.41 -11.50
CA HIS A 562 30.92 3.46 -11.14
C HIS A 562 30.19 3.97 -12.38
N GLY A 563 28.86 3.89 -12.38
CA GLY A 563 28.01 4.33 -13.49
C GLY A 563 27.92 3.37 -14.68
N THR A 564 28.68 2.27 -14.66
CA THR A 564 28.65 1.21 -15.65
C THR A 564 28.40 -0.14 -14.98
N VAL A 565 27.88 -1.13 -15.74
CA VAL A 565 27.52 -2.44 -15.18
C VAL A 565 28.73 -3.16 -14.61
N HIS A 566 28.57 -3.76 -13.44
CA HIS A 566 29.62 -4.53 -12.76
C HIS A 566 30.03 -5.78 -13.54
N ASP A 567 29.04 -6.53 -14.05
CA ASP A 567 29.32 -7.77 -14.78
C ASP A 567 30.16 -7.51 -16.02
N PRO A 568 31.39 -8.10 -16.13
CA PRO A 568 32.26 -7.82 -17.26
C PRO A 568 31.71 -8.35 -18.58
N GLY A 569 30.95 -9.46 -18.59
CA GLY A 569 30.32 -9.97 -19.80
C GLY A 569 29.22 -9.03 -20.30
N ALA A 570 28.40 -8.50 -19.40
CA ALA A 570 27.39 -7.49 -19.75
C ALA A 570 28.04 -6.18 -20.22
N ALA A 571 29.13 -5.74 -19.59
CA ALA A 571 29.89 -4.57 -20.04
C ALA A 571 30.42 -4.76 -21.46
N MET A 572 31.02 -5.91 -21.78
CA MET A 572 31.49 -6.28 -23.11
C MET A 572 30.36 -6.40 -24.16
N LEU A 573 29.11 -6.64 -23.71
CA LEU A 573 27.91 -6.59 -24.55
C LEU A 573 27.31 -5.17 -24.65
N GLY A 574 28.07 -4.14 -24.27
CA GLY A 574 27.65 -2.74 -24.37
C GLY A 574 26.79 -2.26 -23.20
N GLY A 575 26.81 -2.95 -22.06
CA GLY A 575 26.09 -2.57 -20.83
C GLY A 575 24.61 -2.98 -20.81
N VAL A 576 24.10 -3.58 -21.90
CA VAL A 576 22.71 -4.05 -22.02
C VAL A 576 22.70 -5.54 -22.27
N SER A 577 22.32 -6.31 -21.26
CA SER A 577 22.24 -7.76 -21.38
C SER A 577 21.02 -8.32 -20.65
N GLY A 578 20.60 -9.54 -21.02
CA GLY A 578 19.44 -10.16 -20.40
C GLY A 578 19.68 -10.68 -18.97
N HIS A 579 20.95 -10.79 -18.54
CA HIS A 579 21.31 -11.31 -17.22
C HIS A 579 21.75 -10.23 -16.23
N ALA A 580 22.21 -9.06 -16.70
CA ALA A 580 22.71 -7.94 -15.91
C ALA A 580 22.69 -6.64 -16.74
N GLY A 581 22.92 -5.49 -16.11
CA GLY A 581 23.03 -4.19 -16.75
C GLY A 581 21.93 -3.20 -16.38
N LEU A 582 20.87 -3.64 -15.70
CA LEU A 582 19.82 -2.77 -15.21
C LEU A 582 20.27 -2.07 -13.92
N PHE A 583 20.03 -0.77 -13.84
CA PHE A 583 20.23 0.06 -12.65
C PHE A 583 18.90 0.56 -12.14
N GLY A 584 18.77 0.70 -10.83
CA GLY A 584 17.55 1.22 -10.23
C GLY A 584 17.65 1.46 -8.73
N ASN A 585 16.59 2.03 -8.17
CA ASN A 585 16.39 2.20 -6.75
C ASN A 585 15.31 1.25 -6.20
N ALA A 586 15.17 1.19 -4.89
CA ALA A 586 14.23 0.29 -4.23
C ALA A 586 12.77 0.59 -4.60
N GLU A 587 12.40 1.87 -4.76
CA GLU A 587 11.02 2.29 -5.08
C GLU A 587 10.61 1.88 -6.50
N SER A 588 11.48 2.02 -7.47
CA SER A 588 11.24 1.59 -8.86
C SER A 588 11.02 0.08 -8.97
N LEU A 589 11.80 -0.72 -8.24
CA LEU A 589 11.59 -2.16 -8.16
C LEU A 589 10.28 -2.52 -7.45
N ALA A 590 9.95 -1.82 -6.36
CA ALA A 590 8.71 -2.03 -5.63
C ALA A 590 7.48 -1.75 -6.52
N ALA A 591 7.52 -0.75 -7.39
CA ALA A 591 6.43 -0.47 -8.34
C ALA A 591 6.20 -1.64 -9.32
N LEU A 592 7.27 -2.24 -9.85
CA LEU A 592 7.16 -3.45 -10.69
C LEU A 592 6.56 -4.63 -9.93
N MET A 593 7.02 -4.86 -8.69
CA MET A 593 6.50 -5.96 -7.87
C MET A 593 5.05 -5.71 -7.48
N GLN A 594 4.66 -4.47 -7.18
CA GLN A 594 3.27 -4.12 -6.89
C GLN A 594 2.36 -4.36 -8.11
N MET A 595 2.82 -4.05 -9.32
CA MET A 595 2.09 -4.38 -10.55
C MET A 595 1.79 -5.89 -10.63
N LEU A 596 2.76 -6.73 -10.28
CA LEU A 596 2.58 -8.18 -10.27
C LEU A 596 1.63 -8.63 -9.16
N LEU A 597 1.75 -8.09 -7.94
CA LEU A 597 0.83 -8.36 -6.82
C LEU A 597 -0.61 -7.94 -7.14
N ASN A 598 -0.80 -6.85 -7.87
CA ASN A 598 -2.10 -6.38 -8.35
C ASN A 598 -2.65 -7.21 -9.54
N GLY A 599 -2.10 -8.40 -9.79
CA GLY A 599 -2.53 -9.26 -10.90
C GLY A 599 -2.27 -8.64 -12.28
N GLY A 600 -1.21 -7.85 -12.41
CA GLY A 600 -0.76 -7.24 -13.65
C GLY A 600 -1.36 -5.88 -13.96
N ILE A 601 -1.92 -5.21 -12.96
CA ILE A 601 -2.47 -3.84 -13.11
C ILE A 601 -1.61 -2.85 -12.32
N TYR A 602 -1.33 -1.72 -12.94
CA TYR A 602 -0.72 -0.57 -12.30
C TYR A 602 -1.29 0.71 -12.92
N ASN A 603 -1.64 1.70 -12.09
CA ASN A 603 -2.28 2.95 -12.54
C ASN A 603 -3.52 2.69 -13.43
N ASN A 604 -4.34 1.72 -13.05
CA ASN A 604 -5.52 1.26 -13.80
C ASN A 604 -5.25 0.76 -15.23
N VAL A 605 -3.98 0.57 -15.60
CA VAL A 605 -3.56 -0.02 -16.87
C VAL A 605 -3.18 -1.49 -16.65
N ARG A 606 -3.68 -2.38 -17.51
CA ARG A 606 -3.29 -3.79 -17.48
C ARG A 606 -2.07 -4.03 -18.34
N TYR A 607 -1.01 -4.49 -17.71
CA TYR A 607 0.27 -4.86 -18.35
C TYR A 607 0.35 -6.37 -18.63
N LEU A 608 -0.14 -7.18 -17.67
CA LEU A 608 -0.15 -8.64 -17.74
C LEU A 608 -1.48 -9.20 -17.24
N LYS A 609 -1.82 -10.41 -17.67
CA LYS A 609 -2.95 -11.17 -17.14
C LYS A 609 -2.56 -11.88 -15.84
N PRO A 610 -3.48 -12.05 -14.87
CA PRO A 610 -3.21 -12.81 -13.65
C PRO A 610 -2.72 -14.24 -13.92
N GLU A 611 -3.28 -14.89 -14.94
CA GLU A 611 -2.93 -16.25 -15.33
C GLU A 611 -1.48 -16.35 -15.82
N THR A 612 -1.00 -15.34 -16.54
CA THR A 612 0.39 -15.25 -16.99
C THR A 612 1.33 -15.14 -15.78
N ILE A 613 1.02 -14.26 -14.83
CA ILE A 613 1.80 -14.08 -13.60
C ILE A 613 1.83 -15.41 -12.83
N ALA A 614 0.66 -15.99 -12.55
CA ALA A 614 0.56 -17.25 -11.82
C ALA A 614 1.36 -18.39 -12.48
N LYS A 615 1.32 -18.50 -13.82
CA LYS A 615 2.07 -19.50 -14.59
C LYS A 615 3.59 -19.36 -14.38
N PHE A 616 4.11 -18.13 -14.44
CA PHE A 616 5.55 -17.88 -14.37
C PHE A 616 6.10 -17.92 -12.94
N THR A 617 5.32 -17.49 -11.96
CA THR A 617 5.75 -17.45 -10.55
C THR A 617 5.53 -18.76 -9.81
N ALA A 618 4.69 -19.66 -10.32
CA ALA A 618 4.45 -20.98 -9.73
C ALA A 618 5.72 -21.83 -9.72
N LYS A 619 5.90 -22.62 -8.67
CA LYS A 619 6.96 -23.64 -8.58
C LYS A 619 6.77 -24.69 -9.68
N GLN A 620 7.82 -24.94 -10.46
CA GLN A 620 7.73 -25.79 -11.67
C GLN A 620 8.05 -27.27 -11.43
N ALA A 621 8.84 -27.59 -10.40
CA ALA A 621 9.26 -28.96 -10.17
C ALA A 621 9.51 -29.24 -8.68
N ILE A 622 9.43 -30.52 -8.29
CA ILE A 622 9.63 -30.94 -6.89
C ILE A 622 11.10 -30.74 -6.47
N ASP A 623 12.02 -30.98 -7.39
CA ASP A 623 13.48 -30.94 -7.18
C ASP A 623 14.10 -29.54 -7.33
N SER A 624 13.29 -28.52 -7.65
CA SER A 624 13.73 -27.12 -7.79
C SER A 624 12.73 -26.19 -7.11
N ARG A 625 13.25 -25.17 -6.41
CA ARG A 625 12.39 -24.11 -5.86
C ARG A 625 11.93 -23.10 -6.92
N ARG A 626 12.51 -23.09 -8.12
CA ARG A 626 12.30 -22.07 -9.16
C ARG A 626 10.91 -22.09 -9.79
N GLY A 627 10.42 -20.89 -10.10
CA GLY A 627 9.43 -20.63 -11.13
C GLY A 627 10.07 -20.53 -12.53
N ILE A 628 9.32 -20.02 -13.50
CA ILE A 628 9.83 -19.74 -14.85
C ILE A 628 10.49 -18.36 -14.85
N GLY A 629 11.82 -18.32 -14.75
CA GLY A 629 12.61 -17.10 -14.61
C GLY A 629 12.70 -16.55 -13.18
N TRP A 630 11.76 -16.84 -12.32
CA TRP A 630 11.69 -16.35 -10.93
C TRP A 630 12.37 -17.27 -9.92
N ASP A 631 12.97 -16.71 -8.88
CA ASP A 631 13.37 -17.46 -7.70
C ASP A 631 12.23 -17.51 -6.67
N LYS A 632 12.28 -18.50 -5.78
CA LYS A 632 11.27 -18.72 -4.73
C LYS A 632 11.98 -19.04 -3.41
N PRO A 633 11.30 -18.92 -2.26
CA PRO A 633 11.83 -19.36 -0.99
C PRO A 633 12.21 -20.84 -0.99
N GLU A 634 13.27 -21.19 -0.27
CA GLU A 634 13.58 -22.57 0.01
C GLU A 634 12.76 -23.05 1.22
N MET A 635 11.86 -23.99 1.00
CA MET A 635 10.96 -24.49 2.03
C MET A 635 11.60 -25.57 2.92
N ASP A 636 12.74 -26.15 2.49
CA ASP A 636 13.54 -27.05 3.32
C ASP A 636 14.49 -26.24 4.20
N ARG A 637 14.10 -26.04 5.47
CA ARG A 637 14.85 -25.24 6.44
C ARG A 637 16.29 -25.73 6.71
N ARG A 638 16.68 -26.89 6.21
CA ARG A 638 18.06 -27.39 6.29
C ARG A 638 18.97 -26.79 5.22
N LYS A 639 18.38 -26.13 4.22
CA LYS A 639 19.08 -25.45 3.13
C LYS A 639 19.07 -23.95 3.34
N GLY A 640 20.03 -23.25 2.75
CA GLY A 640 20.03 -21.79 2.73
C GLY A 640 18.84 -21.24 1.98
N ASN A 641 18.13 -20.27 2.58
CA ASN A 641 16.98 -19.62 1.99
C ASN A 641 17.39 -18.25 1.43
N PRO A 642 17.14 -17.97 0.13
CA PRO A 642 17.42 -16.64 -0.46
C PRO A 642 16.44 -15.56 -0.02
N ALA A 643 15.29 -15.96 0.53
CA ALA A 643 14.27 -15.08 1.11
C ALA A 643 14.20 -15.26 2.64
N SER A 644 13.08 -14.94 3.26
CA SER A 644 12.83 -15.21 4.68
C SER A 644 12.30 -16.64 4.89
N ASP A 645 12.65 -17.26 6.02
CA ASP A 645 12.06 -18.53 6.47
C ASP A 645 10.57 -18.41 6.82
N LEU A 646 10.06 -17.19 6.94
CA LEU A 646 8.65 -16.86 7.16
C LEU A 646 7.89 -16.57 5.87
N ALA A 647 8.59 -16.49 4.73
CA ALA A 647 7.95 -16.27 3.44
C ALA A 647 7.03 -17.44 3.08
N SER A 648 5.89 -17.13 2.43
CA SER A 648 4.97 -18.15 1.95
C SER A 648 5.53 -18.92 0.75
N SER A 649 4.96 -20.07 0.43
CA SER A 649 5.29 -20.84 -0.79
C SER A 649 5.00 -20.06 -2.08
N GLU A 650 4.11 -19.07 -2.00
CA GLU A 650 3.72 -18.24 -3.16
C GLU A 650 4.69 -17.07 -3.38
N CYS A 651 5.53 -16.74 -2.40
CA CYS A 651 6.54 -15.70 -2.53
C CYS A 651 7.46 -15.95 -3.74
N PHE A 652 7.82 -14.90 -4.45
CA PHE A 652 8.71 -14.93 -5.61
C PHE A 652 9.58 -13.67 -5.67
N GLY A 653 10.74 -13.78 -6.30
CA GLY A 653 11.67 -12.66 -6.39
C GLY A 653 12.99 -13.05 -7.04
N HIS A 654 14.04 -12.31 -6.75
CA HIS A 654 15.41 -12.63 -7.15
C HIS A 654 16.44 -11.86 -6.30
N THR A 655 17.65 -12.39 -6.24
CA THR A 655 18.82 -11.73 -5.63
C THR A 655 19.77 -11.26 -6.72
N GLY A 656 20.54 -10.19 -6.46
CA GLY A 656 21.61 -9.68 -7.31
C GLY A 656 22.99 -9.90 -6.71
N PHE A 657 23.97 -10.16 -7.55
CA PHE A 657 25.37 -10.39 -7.13
C PHE A 657 25.94 -9.19 -6.34
N THR A 658 25.49 -7.99 -6.64
CA THR A 658 25.88 -6.73 -6.01
C THR A 658 25.28 -6.51 -4.61
N GLY A 659 24.61 -7.52 -4.04
CA GLY A 659 23.97 -7.44 -2.72
C GLY A 659 22.55 -6.90 -2.75
N THR A 660 21.96 -6.78 -3.94
CA THR A 660 20.58 -6.34 -4.15
C THR A 660 19.60 -7.52 -4.08
N MET A 661 18.35 -7.26 -3.70
CA MET A 661 17.29 -8.25 -3.70
C MET A 661 15.92 -7.60 -3.87
N VAL A 662 14.97 -8.35 -4.40
CA VAL A 662 13.55 -8.00 -4.48
C VAL A 662 12.70 -9.24 -4.29
N TRP A 663 11.69 -9.15 -3.42
CA TRP A 663 10.76 -10.25 -3.11
C TRP A 663 9.35 -9.72 -3.00
N ALA A 664 8.38 -10.48 -3.50
CA ALA A 664 6.95 -10.23 -3.31
C ALA A 664 6.26 -11.50 -2.81
N ASP A 665 5.40 -11.35 -1.83
CA ASP A 665 4.63 -12.44 -1.23
C ASP A 665 3.13 -12.17 -1.35
N PRO A 666 2.44 -12.81 -2.32
CA PRO A 666 1.01 -12.60 -2.55
C PRO A 666 0.12 -12.95 -1.36
N ASN A 667 0.53 -13.92 -0.51
CA ASN A 667 -0.26 -14.31 0.66
C ASN A 667 -0.32 -13.24 1.74
N TYR A 668 0.68 -12.37 1.77
CA TYR A 668 0.76 -11.27 2.74
C TYR A 668 0.56 -9.91 2.10
N ASP A 669 0.39 -9.87 0.76
CA ASP A 669 0.33 -8.64 -0.03
C ASP A 669 1.51 -7.69 0.30
N LEU A 670 2.72 -8.29 0.34
CA LEU A 670 3.98 -7.68 0.81
C LEU A 670 5.01 -7.69 -0.31
#